data_2970f418d7c15b77196fc3d8b37b04a7
#
_entry.id   2970f418d7c15b77196fc3d8b37b04a7
#
_cell.length_a   1.000
_cell.length_b   1.000
_cell.length_c   1.000
_cell.angle_alpha   90.00
_cell.angle_beta   90.00
_cell.angle_gamma   90.00
#
_symmetry.space_group_name_H-M   'P 1'
#
loop_
_entity.id
_entity.type
_entity.pdbx_description
1 polymer ?
#
loop_
_entity_poly.entity_id
_entity_poly.type
_entity_poly.pdbx_seq_one_letter_code
_entity_poly.pdbx_strand_id
1 'polypeptide(L)'
;MKNILRITALFLVMSLTWAQQTTGKISGQVTDNAGAGLAGANVIVDGTSMGGATDADGKYTILNVPAGTYALTASYIGYRSITTSNVEIKTNLTTPQNFAMESSAIEGDAVTIIGEKRLVEFSATNSVRSVNAEEIQNAASRSVTGMLDMQAGVTITNGKLHIRGSRAEEVAYTLDGAQITDVINTGRDVSAIPEALAEISVEAGGYGAHVGGANSGVVRQTMRTGGNEIGGNVRFETGDFGHQDITATLGGPFGPVKIFGAVRQSHTDDSNPSFFTDFMVDMDGNGEADMLESYQSGVTLDGDSKEINFDTDDGAKIDHRSRDNLQVNGTATMDLGPINLRLSGVLDNQSGESNGLPILNLFNSERQSEYDRKLNMINVRGNYFINSDMLVSVGVSTLNRTYESYDGLFGAPGSFGDVLGWGDSATVVAQYSGDMATLVGNNWRSSYQSPVDYYFGQFPFAREGDIATGWGKNERSTLGIDAGLTWQRGDHEIRLGFDQKNYTYRRFYLGTGAIAGVNRMIASGDVTRDDANSGDNSDVTSELVASNRSGHIGYDDYGNYVDSGLDGPREPSTTSFYVNDKYEAGDVVISLGVRADQFNMDDWKLKDAANPPWDELNKSVYEDGILESDTKTEIQPRLGMAFPVSDEIVFHLQYGKFAQMPELDLPYAATRYMHLVWGGQNYTPDPMGFDLDPVLTTQYEVGMSYQFLPDAAIDVTAFAKNTTGQVVLGVNPDVELGNTNNAARSSEYMNGDFTTVNGFEFTLRTRRINNLQSFVSYTYSDARGVNSDPNSNAGNLDQSMLSPPPMMINPLYYTNKHRGAVSLDYRFGGLLSGLGANVQYKFNSGHPYTLSDGGMGQRAAYAGALLTDARSREPQEPIGQSTTPWQTNINLKVDYNISVGNYGLTVFAYVENLMNTKNVENVYSRSGNAYDDGFLTDPALSSEIVAAQGDIYTTMYQNVNLNNRQHYTWDYGRDLFSTPRIFKLGASVNF
;
A
#
# COMPACT_ATOMS: atom_id res chain seq x y z
N MET A 1 -0.62 -8.91 43.21
CA MET A 1 0.41 -9.97 43.23
C MET A 1 0.43 -10.83 41.97
N LYS A 2 -0.69 -11.36 41.44
CA LYS A 2 -0.67 -12.16 40.19
C LYS A 2 -0.15 -11.36 38.95
N ASN A 3 -0.45 -10.08 38.86
CA ASN A 3 0.04 -9.25 37.72
C ASN A 3 1.52 -8.87 37.89
N ILE A 4 1.99 -8.69 39.10
CA ILE A 4 3.43 -8.43 39.37
C ILE A 4 4.24 -9.70 39.07
N LEU A 5 3.74 -10.90 39.44
CA LEU A 5 4.36 -12.16 39.11
C LEU A 5 4.39 -12.43 37.58
N ARG A 6 3.35 -12.02 36.86
CA ARG A 6 3.31 -12.10 35.37
C ARG A 6 4.31 -11.14 34.74
N ILE A 7 4.43 -9.93 35.23
CA ILE A 7 5.42 -8.95 34.77
C ILE A 7 6.84 -9.41 35.12
N THR A 8 7.07 -9.98 36.30
CA THR A 8 8.37 -10.51 36.71
C THR A 8 8.72 -11.80 35.95
N ALA A 9 7.74 -12.65 35.65
CA ALA A 9 7.92 -13.81 34.77
C ALA A 9 8.18 -13.38 33.30
N LEU A 10 7.52 -12.32 32.83
CA LEU A 10 7.79 -11.72 31.53
C LEU A 10 9.24 -11.16 31.44
N PHE A 11 9.74 -10.53 32.51
CA PHE A 11 11.13 -10.07 32.60
C PHE A 11 12.15 -11.23 32.72
N LEU A 12 11.77 -12.35 33.33
CA LEU A 12 12.66 -13.53 33.41
C LEU A 12 12.69 -14.35 32.10
N VAL A 13 11.61 -14.33 31.30
CA VAL A 13 11.57 -14.93 29.94
C VAL A 13 12.29 -14.02 28.92
N MET A 14 12.43 -12.72 29.19
CA MET A 14 13.23 -11.76 28.39
C MET A 14 14.74 -12.07 28.34
N SER A 15 15.26 -13.06 29.07
CA SER A 15 16.70 -13.37 29.06
C SER A 15 17.18 -14.24 27.90
N LEU A 16 16.34 -14.55 26.89
CA LEU A 16 16.71 -15.43 25.77
C LEU A 16 16.05 -15.04 24.43
N THR A 17 16.02 -13.74 24.04
CA THR A 17 15.37 -13.29 22.80
C THR A 17 16.27 -12.41 21.91
N TRP A 18 16.06 -12.40 20.57
CA TRP A 18 17.02 -12.03 19.50
C TRP A 18 16.40 -11.29 18.27
N ALA A 19 16.93 -10.22 17.60
CA ALA A 19 16.25 -9.19 16.76
C ALA A 19 16.66 -8.89 15.31
N GLN A 20 15.80 -8.16 14.51
CA GLN A 20 16.05 -7.59 13.17
C GLN A 20 16.80 -6.24 13.22
N GLN A 21 17.68 -5.94 12.21
CA GLN A 21 18.50 -4.72 12.17
C GLN A 21 18.05 -3.71 11.11
N THR A 22 18.15 -2.41 11.45
CA THR A 22 17.99 -1.25 10.54
C THR A 22 19.32 -0.53 10.29
N THR A 23 20.41 -1.25 10.39
CA THR A 23 21.78 -0.73 10.47
C THR A 23 22.67 -1.41 9.43
N GLY A 24 23.76 -0.77 9.09
CA GLY A 24 24.83 -1.33 8.28
C GLY A 24 26.06 -1.68 9.13
N LYS A 25 27.08 -2.15 8.44
CA LYS A 25 28.40 -2.50 8.98
C LYS A 25 29.47 -1.70 8.24
N ILE A 26 30.51 -1.25 8.95
CA ILE A 26 31.72 -0.69 8.36
C ILE A 26 32.86 -1.70 8.56
N SER A 27 33.64 -1.96 7.52
CA SER A 27 34.87 -2.75 7.63
C SER A 27 35.97 -2.13 6.79
N GLY A 28 37.22 -2.40 7.15
CA GLY A 28 38.33 -1.88 6.37
C GLY A 28 39.69 -2.22 7.03
N GLN A 29 40.72 -1.63 6.48
CA GLN A 29 42.09 -1.79 6.96
C GLN A 29 42.73 -0.42 7.19
N VAL A 30 43.47 -0.31 8.28
CA VAL A 30 44.35 0.85 8.56
C VAL A 30 45.76 0.43 8.33
N THR A 31 46.45 1.09 7.41
CA THR A 31 47.86 0.80 7.03
C THR A 31 48.73 2.03 7.19
N ASP A 32 50.04 1.80 7.22
CA ASP A 32 51.01 2.87 6.98
C ASP A 32 51.17 3.13 5.47
N ASN A 33 51.97 4.14 5.11
CA ASN A 33 52.25 4.50 3.70
C ASN A 33 53.01 3.40 2.94
N ALA A 34 53.58 2.39 3.60
CA ALA A 34 54.23 1.25 2.98
C ALA A 34 53.28 0.06 2.78
N GLY A 35 51.99 0.22 3.21
CA GLY A 35 50.95 -0.79 3.14
C GLY A 35 50.98 -1.83 4.28
N ALA A 36 51.80 -1.64 5.35
CA ALA A 36 51.79 -2.50 6.51
C ALA A 36 50.60 -2.19 7.44
N GLY A 37 49.87 -3.22 7.88
CA GLY A 37 48.73 -3.07 8.78
C GLY A 37 49.12 -2.47 10.12
N LEU A 38 48.38 -1.50 10.63
CA LEU A 38 48.58 -0.87 11.94
C LEU A 38 47.67 -1.52 12.98
N ALA A 39 48.23 -2.42 13.78
CA ALA A 39 47.52 -3.12 14.83
C ALA A 39 47.22 -2.19 16.03
N GLY A 40 45.97 -2.17 16.49
CA GLY A 40 45.51 -1.30 17.58
C GLY A 40 45.22 0.15 17.19
N ALA A 41 45.16 0.49 15.90
CA ALA A 41 44.63 1.76 15.45
C ALA A 41 43.14 1.83 15.78
N ASN A 42 42.66 3.03 16.15
CA ASN A 42 41.28 3.25 16.52
C ASN A 42 40.52 3.97 15.38
N VAL A 43 39.38 3.42 14.97
CA VAL A 43 38.49 4.01 13.98
C VAL A 43 37.16 4.32 14.65
N ILE A 44 36.72 5.57 14.59
CA ILE A 44 35.51 6.06 15.26
C ILE A 44 34.54 6.63 14.21
N VAL A 45 33.24 6.38 14.39
CA VAL A 45 32.17 7.09 13.69
C VAL A 45 31.91 8.40 14.43
N ASP A 46 32.30 9.53 13.83
CA ASP A 46 32.28 10.81 14.48
C ASP A 46 30.89 11.20 14.99
N GLY A 47 30.86 11.72 16.22
CA GLY A 47 29.60 12.10 16.87
C GLY A 47 28.80 10.93 17.46
N THR A 48 29.38 9.72 17.50
CA THR A 48 28.84 8.54 18.16
C THR A 48 29.85 7.92 19.11
N SER A 49 29.44 6.95 19.92
CA SER A 49 30.37 6.09 20.68
C SER A 49 30.82 4.85 19.89
N MET A 50 30.39 4.74 18.63
CA MET A 50 30.69 3.58 17.80
C MET A 50 32.10 3.67 17.23
N GLY A 51 32.85 2.59 17.37
CA GLY A 51 34.20 2.50 16.84
C GLY A 51 34.75 1.07 16.96
N GLY A 52 35.89 0.88 16.35
CA GLY A 52 36.62 -0.41 16.42
C GLY A 52 38.13 -0.20 16.42
N ALA A 53 38.85 -1.04 17.18
CA ALA A 53 40.29 -1.13 17.10
C ALA A 53 40.69 -2.18 16.07
N THR A 54 41.79 -1.90 15.34
CA THR A 54 42.31 -2.83 14.35
C THR A 54 42.98 -4.06 14.98
N ASP A 55 42.83 -5.18 14.33
CA ASP A 55 43.52 -6.46 14.67
C ASP A 55 45.02 -6.46 14.30
N ALA A 56 45.66 -7.62 14.38
CA ALA A 56 47.10 -7.79 14.08
C ALA A 56 47.46 -7.48 12.62
N ASP A 57 46.51 -7.63 11.71
CA ASP A 57 46.66 -7.34 10.27
C ASP A 57 46.20 -5.92 9.89
N GLY A 58 45.85 -5.11 10.88
CA GLY A 58 45.32 -3.74 10.68
C GLY A 58 43.86 -3.70 10.24
N LYS A 59 43.13 -4.83 10.25
CA LYS A 59 41.70 -4.88 9.89
C LYS A 59 40.81 -4.48 11.06
N TYR A 60 39.66 -3.81 10.74
CA TYR A 60 38.66 -3.44 11.74
C TYR A 60 37.26 -3.66 11.22
N THR A 61 36.30 -3.81 12.14
CA THR A 61 34.88 -3.90 11.87
C THR A 61 34.11 -3.08 12.89
N ILE A 62 33.13 -2.30 12.42
CA ILE A 62 32.18 -1.58 13.29
C ILE A 62 30.78 -2.07 12.93
N LEU A 63 30.15 -2.77 13.87
CA LEU A 63 28.82 -3.34 13.71
C LEU A 63 27.73 -2.32 14.08
N ASN A 64 26.53 -2.51 13.51
CA ASN A 64 25.30 -1.85 13.92
C ASN A 64 25.31 -0.31 13.76
N VAL A 65 25.94 0.20 12.72
CA VAL A 65 25.94 1.64 12.42
C VAL A 65 24.60 2.00 11.73
N PRO A 66 23.81 2.96 12.26
CA PRO A 66 22.55 3.37 11.63
C PRO A 66 22.76 3.86 10.20
N ALA A 67 21.78 3.61 9.32
CA ALA A 67 21.82 4.12 7.95
C ALA A 67 21.86 5.65 7.96
N GLY A 68 22.71 6.23 7.13
CA GLY A 68 22.93 7.67 7.05
C GLY A 68 24.33 8.02 6.54
N THR A 69 24.68 9.29 6.57
CA THR A 69 25.98 9.79 6.14
C THR A 69 26.80 10.29 7.34
N TYR A 70 28.03 9.80 7.46
CA TYR A 70 28.91 10.04 8.60
C TYR A 70 30.30 10.51 8.18
N ALA A 71 31.04 11.06 9.13
CA ALA A 71 32.48 11.16 9.07
C ALA A 71 33.10 10.03 9.91
N LEU A 72 34.22 9.49 9.44
CA LEU A 72 34.99 8.45 10.12
C LEU A 72 36.42 8.94 10.37
N THR A 73 36.88 8.84 11.61
CA THR A 73 38.21 9.26 11.99
C THR A 73 39.06 8.06 12.44
N ALA A 74 40.17 7.84 11.72
CA ALA A 74 41.21 6.88 12.10
C ALA A 74 42.32 7.58 12.86
N SER A 75 42.74 7.02 13.99
CA SER A 75 43.81 7.54 14.84
C SER A 75 44.77 6.44 15.35
N TYR A 76 46.05 6.72 15.35
CA TYR A 76 47.07 5.81 15.89
C TYR A 76 48.25 6.61 16.45
N ILE A 77 48.85 6.14 17.56
CA ILE A 77 49.96 6.82 18.22
C ILE A 77 51.17 6.89 17.27
N GLY A 78 51.68 8.10 17.05
CA GLY A 78 52.80 8.34 16.15
C GLY A 78 52.40 8.53 14.68
N TYR A 79 51.11 8.59 14.40
CA TYR A 79 50.57 8.84 13.06
C TYR A 79 49.60 10.02 13.06
N ARG A 80 49.52 10.68 11.94
CA ARG A 80 48.57 11.76 11.74
C ARG A 80 47.15 11.23 11.59
N SER A 81 46.18 11.74 12.32
CA SER A 81 44.78 11.31 12.20
C SER A 81 44.21 11.67 10.84
N ILE A 82 43.38 10.77 10.29
CA ILE A 82 42.70 10.94 9.02
C ILE A 82 41.19 10.86 9.27
N THR A 83 40.46 11.87 8.83
CA THR A 83 39.00 11.89 8.81
C THR A 83 38.49 11.78 7.40
N THR A 84 37.67 10.77 7.11
CA THR A 84 36.91 10.67 5.86
C THR A 84 35.49 11.12 6.11
N SER A 85 35.07 12.23 5.52
CA SER A 85 33.69 12.73 5.58
C SER A 85 32.84 12.15 4.47
N ASN A 86 31.51 12.28 4.57
CA ASN A 86 30.54 11.85 3.55
C ASN A 86 30.54 10.33 3.26
N VAL A 87 30.76 9.51 4.28
CA VAL A 87 30.68 8.05 4.18
C VAL A 87 29.22 7.62 4.35
N GLU A 88 28.62 7.10 3.28
CA GLU A 88 27.22 6.63 3.27
C GLU A 88 27.12 5.20 3.81
N ILE A 89 26.33 5.00 4.85
CA ILE A 89 26.03 3.70 5.44
C ILE A 89 24.61 3.32 5.03
N LYS A 90 24.47 2.12 4.47
CA LYS A 90 23.20 1.56 4.01
C LYS A 90 22.78 0.38 4.85
N THR A 91 21.48 0.22 5.02
CA THR A 91 20.91 -0.89 5.81
C THR A 91 21.30 -2.26 5.23
N ASN A 92 21.73 -3.19 6.10
CA ASN A 92 22.16 -4.56 5.80
C ASN A 92 23.37 -4.71 4.88
N LEU A 93 24.07 -3.64 4.53
CA LEU A 93 25.26 -3.68 3.70
C LEU A 93 26.54 -3.42 4.52
N THR A 94 27.66 -3.90 3.99
CA THR A 94 28.99 -3.59 4.52
C THR A 94 29.61 -2.46 3.72
N THR A 95 29.88 -1.33 4.36
CA THR A 95 30.60 -0.20 3.76
C THR A 95 32.09 -0.37 4.00
N PRO A 96 32.89 -0.65 2.97
CA PRO A 96 34.33 -0.76 3.14
C PRO A 96 34.97 0.63 3.17
N GLN A 97 35.80 0.90 4.20
CA GLN A 97 36.57 2.15 4.34
C GLN A 97 37.99 1.84 4.81
N ASN A 98 38.98 2.11 3.99
CA ASN A 98 40.40 1.95 4.31
C ASN A 98 41.07 3.29 4.62
N PHE A 99 42.09 3.25 5.46
CA PHE A 99 42.89 4.40 5.85
C PHE A 99 44.39 4.11 5.66
N ALA A 100 45.08 4.93 4.90
CA ALA A 100 46.56 4.88 4.82
C ALA A 100 47.14 6.07 5.60
N MET A 101 47.72 5.82 6.75
CA MET A 101 48.16 6.83 7.69
C MET A 101 49.63 7.22 7.50
N GLU A 102 49.91 8.50 7.61
CA GLU A 102 51.28 9.05 7.53
C GLU A 102 51.92 9.13 8.94
N SER A 103 53.15 8.60 9.07
CA SER A 103 53.91 8.74 10.28
C SER A 103 54.24 10.22 10.56
N SER A 104 53.94 10.71 11.74
CA SER A 104 54.19 12.09 12.17
C SER A 104 54.87 12.13 13.54
N ALA A 105 56.00 12.80 13.66
CA ALA A 105 56.68 13.01 14.92
C ALA A 105 56.04 14.09 15.81
N ILE A 106 55.10 14.86 15.31
CA ILE A 106 54.31 15.87 16.00
C ILE A 106 52.86 15.67 15.69
N GLU A 107 51.98 15.72 16.69
CA GLU A 107 50.50 15.74 16.47
C GLU A 107 50.19 16.96 15.64
N GLY A 108 49.80 16.73 14.39
CA GLY A 108 49.31 17.79 13.46
C GLY A 108 47.81 17.73 13.35
N ASP A 109 47.20 18.76 12.79
CA ASP A 109 45.77 18.76 12.47
C ASP A 109 45.38 17.55 11.61
N ALA A 110 44.20 16.99 11.87
CA ALA A 110 43.66 15.87 11.08
C ALA A 110 43.55 16.23 9.59
N VAL A 111 43.89 15.29 8.73
CA VAL A 111 43.61 15.45 7.27
C VAL A 111 42.17 15.02 7.03
N THR A 112 41.37 15.95 6.50
CA THR A 112 39.99 15.61 6.07
C THR A 112 39.96 15.24 4.58
N ILE A 113 39.45 14.07 4.27
CA ILE A 113 39.23 13.58 2.92
C ILE A 113 37.72 13.51 2.71
N ILE A 114 37.22 14.03 1.60
CA ILE A 114 35.82 13.89 1.25
C ILE A 114 35.65 12.50 0.59
N GLY A 115 34.88 11.63 1.23
CA GLY A 115 34.51 10.32 0.69
C GLY A 115 33.65 10.46 -0.57
N GLU A 116 33.92 9.62 -1.55
CA GLU A 116 33.10 9.54 -2.73
C GLU A 116 32.00 8.49 -2.57
N LYS A 117 30.76 8.82 -2.93
CA LYS A 117 29.63 7.87 -2.95
C LYS A 117 29.96 6.70 -3.88
N ARG A 118 29.86 5.47 -3.38
CA ARG A 118 30.08 4.27 -4.19
C ARG A 118 28.88 4.05 -5.11
N LEU A 119 29.16 3.65 -6.35
CA LEU A 119 28.14 3.31 -7.35
C LEU A 119 27.87 1.80 -7.41
N VAL A 120 28.77 0.96 -6.95
CA VAL A 120 28.68 -0.50 -6.93
C VAL A 120 28.81 -1.02 -5.50
N GLU A 121 27.92 -1.91 -5.09
CA GLU A 121 27.90 -2.52 -3.76
C GLU A 121 28.51 -3.91 -3.80
N PHE A 122 29.75 -4.04 -3.33
CA PHE A 122 30.51 -5.30 -3.37
C PHE A 122 30.01 -6.38 -2.39
N SER A 123 29.33 -5.99 -1.34
CA SER A 123 28.82 -6.91 -0.31
C SER A 123 27.37 -7.35 -0.54
N ALA A 124 26.72 -6.84 -1.60
CA ALA A 124 25.34 -7.18 -1.94
C ALA A 124 25.28 -8.51 -2.69
N THR A 125 24.60 -9.50 -2.11
CA THR A 125 24.38 -10.81 -2.75
C THR A 125 23.07 -10.89 -3.51
N ASN A 126 22.32 -9.75 -3.58
CA ASN A 126 21.02 -9.60 -4.23
C ASN A 126 20.86 -8.20 -4.79
N SER A 127 19.78 -7.98 -5.54
CA SER A 127 19.42 -6.65 -6.06
C SER A 127 18.81 -5.78 -4.96
N VAL A 128 19.61 -4.84 -4.44
CA VAL A 128 19.17 -3.81 -3.49
C VAL A 128 19.21 -2.44 -4.16
N ARG A 129 18.13 -1.68 -4.04
CA ARG A 129 18.02 -0.32 -4.55
C ARG A 129 17.65 0.60 -3.42
N SER A 130 18.42 1.65 -3.21
CA SER A 130 18.16 2.63 -2.16
C SER A 130 18.08 4.05 -2.71
N VAL A 131 17.23 4.84 -2.09
CA VAL A 131 17.06 6.28 -2.31
C VAL A 131 17.35 6.95 -0.97
N ASN A 132 18.39 7.75 -0.92
CA ASN A 132 18.83 8.42 0.32
C ASN A 132 18.09 9.74 0.55
N ALA A 133 18.33 10.39 1.70
CA ALA A 133 17.66 11.62 2.09
C ALA A 133 17.85 12.78 1.10
N GLU A 134 19.01 12.91 0.45
CA GLU A 134 19.27 13.93 -0.57
C GLU A 134 18.45 13.67 -1.84
N GLU A 135 18.45 12.44 -2.30
CA GLU A 135 17.67 12.00 -3.47
C GLU A 135 16.16 12.16 -3.23
N ILE A 136 15.68 11.86 -2.00
CA ILE A 136 14.29 12.10 -1.58
C ILE A 136 13.93 13.58 -1.69
N GLN A 137 14.80 14.47 -1.23
CA GLN A 137 14.55 15.93 -1.27
C GLN A 137 14.59 16.48 -2.69
N ASN A 138 15.44 15.94 -3.57
CA ASN A 138 15.63 16.41 -4.94
C ASN A 138 14.63 15.83 -5.93
N ALA A 139 13.93 14.73 -5.57
CA ALA A 139 12.97 14.06 -6.45
C ALA A 139 11.85 15.00 -6.90
N ALA A 140 11.39 14.83 -8.14
CA ALA A 140 10.19 15.52 -8.66
C ALA A 140 8.89 14.89 -8.15
N SER A 141 8.93 13.71 -7.54
CA SER A 141 7.80 13.09 -6.83
C SER A 141 7.94 13.27 -5.32
N ARG A 142 6.84 13.63 -4.67
CA ARG A 142 6.77 13.88 -3.22
C ARG A 142 6.28 12.69 -2.41
N SER A 143 5.89 11.59 -3.02
CA SER A 143 5.40 10.40 -2.33
C SER A 143 6.45 9.29 -2.32
N VAL A 144 6.49 8.50 -1.23
CA VAL A 144 7.32 7.28 -1.17
C VAL A 144 7.00 6.36 -2.34
N THR A 145 5.72 6.19 -2.66
CA THR A 145 5.26 5.38 -3.80
C THR A 145 5.81 5.90 -5.12
N GLY A 146 5.76 7.21 -5.37
CA GLY A 146 6.28 7.80 -6.61
C GLY A 146 7.81 7.67 -6.75
N MET A 147 8.56 7.67 -5.63
CA MET A 147 10.01 7.40 -5.66
C MET A 147 10.33 5.93 -5.94
N LEU A 148 9.53 5.02 -5.39
CA LEU A 148 9.62 3.59 -5.66
C LEU A 148 9.29 3.26 -7.10
N ASP A 149 8.33 3.98 -7.69
CA ASP A 149 7.88 3.84 -9.06
C ASP A 149 8.99 4.13 -10.10
N MET A 150 10.05 4.82 -9.71
CA MET A 150 11.24 5.03 -10.54
C MET A 150 12.20 3.84 -10.55
N GLN A 151 12.08 2.90 -9.61
CA GLN A 151 13.03 1.80 -9.46
C GLN A 151 12.75 0.66 -10.46
N ALA A 152 13.81 0.02 -10.98
CA ALA A 152 13.65 -1.16 -11.81
C ALA A 152 12.96 -2.30 -11.00
N GLY A 153 12.11 -3.08 -11.65
CA GLY A 153 11.37 -4.17 -11.03
C GLY A 153 10.13 -3.75 -10.23
N VAL A 154 9.89 -2.44 -10.05
CA VAL A 154 8.71 -1.92 -9.35
C VAL A 154 7.68 -1.42 -10.36
N THR A 155 6.42 -1.78 -10.18
CA THR A 155 5.28 -1.34 -11.00
C THR A 155 4.15 -0.88 -10.09
N ILE A 156 3.50 0.23 -10.44
CA ILE A 156 2.28 0.69 -9.80
C ILE A 156 1.13 0.51 -10.80
N THR A 157 0.15 -0.30 -10.43
CA THR A 157 -1.05 -0.54 -11.25
C THR A 157 -2.27 -0.40 -10.35
N ASN A 158 -3.24 0.41 -10.73
CA ASN A 158 -4.42 0.70 -9.92
C ASN A 158 -4.08 1.12 -8.46
N GLY A 159 -3.04 1.95 -8.29
CA GLY A 159 -2.57 2.40 -6.98
C GLY A 159 -1.82 1.35 -6.14
N LYS A 160 -1.76 0.09 -6.56
CA LYS A 160 -1.08 -1.00 -5.87
C LYS A 160 0.35 -1.19 -6.40
N LEU A 161 1.28 -1.44 -5.48
CA LEU A 161 2.69 -1.67 -5.81
C LEU A 161 2.96 -3.15 -6.04
N HIS A 162 3.54 -3.47 -7.18
CA HIS A 162 3.97 -4.82 -7.58
C HIS A 162 5.48 -4.85 -7.73
N ILE A 163 6.13 -5.93 -7.28
CA ILE A 163 7.56 -6.13 -7.46
C ILE A 163 7.78 -7.36 -8.36
N ARG A 164 8.50 -7.17 -9.49
CA ARG A 164 8.82 -8.24 -10.44
C ARG A 164 7.61 -9.05 -10.87
N GLY A 165 6.51 -8.38 -11.22
CA GLY A 165 5.32 -9.03 -11.76
C GLY A 165 4.57 -9.96 -10.79
N SER A 166 4.71 -9.78 -9.49
CA SER A 166 3.94 -10.50 -8.47
C SER A 166 2.68 -9.75 -8.10
N ARG A 167 1.76 -10.44 -7.42
CA ARG A 167 0.61 -9.80 -6.81
C ARG A 167 1.04 -8.77 -5.75
N ALA A 168 0.25 -7.71 -5.56
CA ALA A 168 0.59 -6.63 -4.62
C ALA A 168 0.64 -7.10 -3.16
N GLU A 169 -0.18 -8.08 -2.81
CA GLU A 169 -0.22 -8.71 -1.47
C GLU A 169 1.07 -9.43 -1.10
N GLU A 170 1.95 -9.73 -2.06
CA GLU A 170 3.22 -10.42 -1.83
C GLU A 170 4.37 -9.50 -1.42
N VAL A 171 4.13 -8.19 -1.32
CA VAL A 171 5.13 -7.18 -0.93
C VAL A 171 5.07 -6.92 0.57
N ALA A 172 6.22 -7.00 1.25
CA ALA A 172 6.32 -6.59 2.65
C ALA A 172 6.86 -5.17 2.80
N TYR A 173 6.38 -4.49 3.83
CA TYR A 173 6.78 -3.11 4.17
C TYR A 173 7.29 -3.05 5.61
N THR A 174 8.39 -2.33 5.82
CA THR A 174 8.93 -2.09 7.16
C THR A 174 9.27 -0.61 7.38
N LEU A 175 9.12 -0.15 8.63
CA LEU A 175 9.56 1.17 9.07
C LEU A 175 10.40 1.02 10.33
N ASP A 176 11.65 1.45 10.28
CA ASP A 176 12.63 1.29 11.37
C ASP A 176 12.71 -0.17 11.90
N GLY A 177 12.55 -1.15 10.99
CA GLY A 177 12.58 -2.58 11.29
C GLY A 177 11.29 -3.17 11.83
N ALA A 178 10.30 -2.36 12.21
CA ALA A 178 8.96 -2.87 12.49
C ALA A 178 8.21 -3.15 11.19
N GLN A 179 7.50 -4.26 11.13
CA GLN A 179 6.63 -4.56 9.99
C GLN A 179 5.40 -3.68 10.02
N ILE A 180 5.13 -3.03 8.90
CA ILE A 180 3.97 -2.15 8.67
C ILE A 180 3.11 -2.66 7.50
N THR A 181 3.25 -3.93 7.15
CA THR A 181 2.41 -4.60 6.16
C THR A 181 1.07 -4.93 6.82
N ASP A 182 0.00 -4.53 6.18
CA ASP A 182 -1.34 -4.98 6.53
C ASP A 182 -1.53 -6.42 6.03
N VAL A 183 -1.67 -7.38 6.93
CA VAL A 183 -1.87 -8.79 6.57
C VAL A 183 -3.33 -9.11 6.22
N ILE A 184 -4.25 -8.19 6.50
CA ILE A 184 -5.69 -8.38 6.24
C ILE A 184 -6.01 -8.00 4.78
N ASN A 185 -5.77 -6.73 4.39
CA ASN A 185 -6.08 -6.24 3.05
C ASN A 185 -4.84 -6.03 2.20
N THR A 186 -3.69 -6.46 2.67
CA THR A 186 -2.37 -6.34 2.04
C THR A 186 -2.00 -4.92 1.57
N GLY A 187 -0.78 -4.56 1.74
CA GLY A 187 -0.30 -3.22 1.39
C GLY A 187 0.45 -2.55 2.54
N ARG A 188 0.63 -1.26 2.43
CA ARG A 188 1.33 -0.45 3.41
C ARG A 188 0.34 0.30 4.30
N ASP A 189 0.29 -0.02 5.58
CA ASP A 189 -0.55 0.69 6.55
C ASP A 189 -0.04 2.09 6.87
N VAL A 190 1.29 2.24 7.00
CA VAL A 190 1.95 3.46 7.46
C VAL A 190 2.67 4.16 6.31
N SER A 191 2.47 5.46 6.16
CA SER A 191 3.27 6.31 5.28
C SER A 191 4.07 7.30 6.13
N ALA A 192 5.40 7.18 6.12
CA ALA A 192 6.24 8.18 6.78
C ALA A 192 6.30 9.48 5.97
N ILE A 193 6.45 10.60 6.66
CA ILE A 193 6.75 11.89 6.06
C ILE A 193 8.10 11.77 5.32
N PRO A 194 8.19 12.11 4.02
CA PRO A 194 9.44 11.93 3.26
C PRO A 194 10.63 12.65 3.87
N GLU A 195 10.43 13.85 4.45
CA GLU A 195 11.47 14.61 5.14
C GLU A 195 11.96 13.92 6.42
N ALA A 196 11.18 12.99 6.97
CA ALA A 196 11.58 12.20 8.13
C ALA A 196 12.43 10.98 7.76
N LEU A 197 12.57 10.64 6.47
CA LEU A 197 13.29 9.46 6.03
C LEU A 197 14.78 9.76 5.79
N ALA A 198 15.63 8.86 6.28
CA ALA A 198 17.04 8.80 5.95
C ALA A 198 17.26 7.96 4.67
N GLU A 199 16.49 6.89 4.51
CA GLU A 199 16.62 5.95 3.39
C GLU A 199 15.28 5.28 3.10
N ILE A 200 15.01 5.06 1.81
CA ILE A 200 14.01 4.11 1.31
C ILE A 200 14.77 3.08 0.50
N SER A 201 14.64 1.79 0.83
CA SER A 201 15.27 0.74 0.04
C SER A 201 14.26 -0.32 -0.41
N VAL A 202 14.50 -0.88 -1.60
CA VAL A 202 13.75 -1.99 -2.19
C VAL A 202 14.70 -3.15 -2.38
N GLU A 203 14.38 -4.27 -1.75
CA GLU A 203 14.98 -5.56 -2.05
C GLU A 203 13.98 -6.37 -2.86
N ALA A 204 14.21 -6.47 -4.17
CA ALA A 204 13.28 -7.11 -5.10
C ALA A 204 13.35 -8.65 -5.09
N GLY A 205 14.11 -9.21 -4.17
CA GLY A 205 14.31 -10.63 -3.95
C GLY A 205 15.65 -10.89 -3.26
N GLY A 206 15.94 -12.14 -2.92
CA GLY A 206 17.24 -12.54 -2.40
C GLY A 206 17.60 -12.06 -0.99
N TYR A 207 16.65 -11.57 -0.27
CA TYR A 207 16.88 -11.10 1.11
C TYR A 207 17.24 -12.25 2.06
N GLY A 208 18.09 -11.94 3.05
CA GLY A 208 18.59 -12.91 4.04
C GLY A 208 17.48 -13.53 4.88
N ALA A 209 17.82 -14.60 5.62
CA ALA A 209 16.85 -15.35 6.43
C ALA A 209 16.19 -14.54 7.55
N HIS A 210 16.77 -13.40 7.93
CA HIS A 210 16.18 -12.47 8.90
C HIS A 210 14.92 -11.75 8.42
N VAL A 211 14.60 -11.82 7.13
CA VAL A 211 13.40 -11.23 6.55
C VAL A 211 12.32 -12.28 6.38
N GLY A 212 11.14 -12.05 6.90
CA GLY A 212 9.96 -12.92 6.74
C GLY A 212 8.72 -12.16 6.27
N GLY A 213 7.68 -12.92 5.92
CA GLY A 213 6.39 -12.37 5.50
C GLY A 213 6.45 -11.59 4.18
N ALA A 214 7.32 -12.01 3.25
CA ALA A 214 7.50 -11.41 1.94
C ALA A 214 7.75 -12.48 0.89
N ASN A 215 6.97 -12.52 -0.16
CA ASN A 215 7.12 -13.45 -1.28
C ASN A 215 7.74 -12.79 -2.51
N SER A 216 7.51 -11.48 -2.68
CA SER A 216 7.98 -10.79 -3.90
C SER A 216 9.12 -9.83 -3.65
N GLY A 217 9.10 -9.10 -2.60
CA GLY A 217 10.11 -8.12 -2.25
C GLY A 217 9.79 -7.38 -0.96
N VAL A 218 10.75 -6.59 -0.50
CA VAL A 218 10.63 -5.81 0.75
C VAL A 218 10.92 -4.35 0.47
N VAL A 219 10.02 -3.48 0.92
CA VAL A 219 10.22 -2.03 0.96
C VAL A 219 10.57 -1.64 2.39
N ARG A 220 11.78 -1.12 2.58
CA ARG A 220 12.24 -0.65 3.89
C ARG A 220 12.26 0.86 3.92
N GLN A 221 11.76 1.42 4.97
CA GLN A 221 11.86 2.83 5.30
C GLN A 221 12.64 2.98 6.60
N THR A 222 13.66 3.82 6.59
CA THR A 222 14.48 4.12 7.79
C THR A 222 14.33 5.60 8.11
N MET A 223 13.89 5.93 9.32
CA MET A 223 13.72 7.30 9.76
C MET A 223 15.06 7.93 10.15
N ARG A 224 15.15 9.26 10.00
CA ARG A 224 16.31 10.06 10.41
C ARG A 224 16.50 10.03 11.91
N THR A 225 17.74 10.23 12.33
CA THR A 225 18.11 10.45 13.74
C THR A 225 18.49 11.91 13.97
N GLY A 226 18.45 12.36 15.20
CA GLY A 226 18.99 13.68 15.56
C GLY A 226 20.47 13.79 15.23
N GLY A 227 20.86 14.92 14.64
CA GLY A 227 22.26 15.26 14.36
C GLY A 227 23.07 15.61 15.61
N ASN A 228 24.33 16.00 15.41
CA ASN A 228 25.20 16.50 16.49
C ASN A 228 24.95 17.99 16.84
N GLU A 229 24.23 18.68 15.97
CA GLU A 229 23.82 20.09 16.10
C GLU A 229 22.30 20.17 15.96
N ILE A 230 21.72 21.23 16.56
CA ILE A 230 20.29 21.50 16.39
C ILE A 230 20.10 22.13 15.02
N GLY A 231 19.19 21.54 14.25
CA GLY A 231 18.83 22.04 12.93
C GLY A 231 17.44 21.59 12.55
N GLY A 232 16.83 22.27 11.61
CA GLY A 232 15.47 21.99 11.19
C GLY A 232 15.13 22.56 9.81
N ASN A 233 13.93 22.23 9.37
CA ASN A 233 13.35 22.74 8.14
C ASN A 233 11.88 23.04 8.38
N VAL A 234 11.41 24.17 7.84
CA VAL A 234 9.98 24.46 7.72
C VAL A 234 9.68 24.66 6.25
N ARG A 235 8.69 23.94 5.77
CA ARG A 235 8.25 23.92 4.38
C ARG A 235 6.77 24.24 4.28
N PHE A 236 6.41 25.06 3.31
CA PHE A 236 5.05 25.34 2.90
C PHE A 236 4.89 25.02 1.42
N GLU A 237 3.75 24.41 1.05
CA GLU A 237 3.41 24.06 -0.34
C GLU A 237 1.92 24.32 -0.57
N THR A 238 1.56 24.82 -1.75
CA THR A 238 0.19 25.01 -2.20
C THR A 238 0.08 24.64 -3.68
N GLY A 239 -1.10 24.28 -4.16
CA GLY A 239 -1.27 23.85 -5.54
C GLY A 239 -2.71 23.62 -5.95
N ASP A 240 -2.87 22.99 -7.10
CA ASP A 240 -4.16 22.64 -7.67
C ASP A 240 -4.98 21.74 -6.72
N PHE A 241 -6.28 21.68 -6.94
CA PHE A 241 -7.24 20.89 -6.14
C PHE A 241 -7.23 21.26 -4.65
N GLY A 242 -7.05 22.56 -4.35
CA GLY A 242 -7.00 23.04 -2.96
C GLY A 242 -5.83 22.55 -2.13
N HIS A 243 -4.80 21.96 -2.77
CA HIS A 243 -3.66 21.40 -2.05
C HIS A 243 -2.93 22.43 -1.20
N GLN A 244 -2.78 22.13 0.09
CA GLN A 244 -1.99 22.88 1.07
C GLN A 244 -1.23 21.90 1.95
N ASP A 245 0.07 22.17 2.18
CA ASP A 245 0.94 21.32 3.00
C ASP A 245 1.89 22.19 3.81
N ILE A 246 1.94 21.94 5.10
CA ILE A 246 2.94 22.53 6.00
C ILE A 246 3.69 21.38 6.65
N THR A 247 4.99 21.30 6.41
CA THR A 247 5.87 20.31 7.02
C THR A 247 6.95 21.02 7.83
N ALA A 248 7.14 20.62 9.08
CA ALA A 248 8.22 21.10 9.93
C ALA A 248 9.04 19.93 10.46
N THR A 249 10.37 20.06 10.42
CA THR A 249 11.30 19.10 11.01
C THR A 249 12.24 19.78 11.98
N LEU A 250 12.60 19.08 13.05
CA LEU A 250 13.58 19.52 14.04
C LEU A 250 14.38 18.31 14.52
N GLY A 251 15.71 18.46 14.58
CA GLY A 251 16.57 17.40 15.11
C GLY A 251 17.81 17.97 15.78
N GLY A 252 18.38 17.18 16.68
CA GLY A 252 19.60 17.58 17.37
C GLY A 252 19.84 16.83 18.69
N PRO A 253 20.92 17.19 19.41
CA PRO A 253 21.23 16.60 20.71
C PRO A 253 20.45 17.30 21.82
N PHE A 254 19.85 16.52 22.71
CA PHE A 254 19.18 16.98 23.93
C PHE A 254 19.76 16.23 25.15
N GLY A 255 20.92 16.68 25.64
CA GLY A 255 21.70 15.94 26.61
C GLY A 255 22.28 14.65 26.02
N PRO A 256 22.08 13.48 26.65
CA PRO A 256 22.55 12.18 26.11
C PRO A 256 21.65 11.60 25.02
N VAL A 257 20.51 12.24 24.71
CA VAL A 257 19.53 11.76 23.73
C VAL A 257 19.61 12.59 22.48
N LYS A 258 19.67 11.97 21.33
CA LYS A 258 19.49 12.62 20.02
C LYS A 258 18.05 12.42 19.58
N ILE A 259 17.37 13.52 19.29
CA ILE A 259 15.96 13.53 18.92
C ILE A 259 15.81 14.06 17.50
N PHE A 260 14.94 13.47 16.73
CA PHE A 260 14.45 13.99 15.48
C PHE A 260 12.93 13.90 15.46
N GLY A 261 12.29 14.95 15.02
CA GLY A 261 10.83 15.01 14.85
C GLY A 261 10.45 15.69 13.55
N ALA A 262 9.36 15.23 12.95
CA ALA A 262 8.71 15.83 11.80
C ALA A 262 7.20 15.87 12.04
N VAL A 263 6.58 17.00 11.69
CA VAL A 263 5.13 17.20 11.73
C VAL A 263 4.70 17.70 10.35
N ARG A 264 3.65 17.11 9.83
CA ARG A 264 3.05 17.49 8.56
C ARG A 264 1.56 17.66 8.74
N GLN A 265 1.03 18.81 8.33
CA GLN A 265 -0.40 19.03 8.17
C GLN A 265 -0.66 19.26 6.69
N SER A 266 -1.57 18.49 6.10
CA SER A 266 -1.95 18.65 4.70
C SER A 266 -3.46 18.66 4.53
N HIS A 267 -3.92 19.45 3.57
CA HIS A 267 -5.30 19.55 3.12
C HIS A 267 -5.36 19.42 1.60
N THR A 268 -6.43 18.86 1.09
CA THR A 268 -6.77 18.90 -0.33
C THR A 268 -8.28 18.83 -0.50
N ASP A 269 -8.84 19.57 -1.43
CA ASP A 269 -10.27 19.56 -1.74
C ASP A 269 -10.65 18.31 -2.57
N ASP A 270 -9.73 17.81 -3.42
CA ASP A 270 -9.90 16.56 -4.15
C ASP A 270 -8.69 15.65 -3.92
N SER A 271 -8.89 14.56 -3.20
CA SER A 271 -7.83 13.64 -2.80
C SER A 271 -7.45 12.63 -3.89
N ASN A 272 -8.24 12.54 -4.95
CA ASN A 272 -8.00 11.64 -6.08
C ASN A 272 -8.38 12.33 -7.41
N PRO A 273 -7.62 13.36 -7.85
CA PRO A 273 -7.90 14.08 -9.08
C PRO A 273 -7.93 13.16 -10.29
N SER A 274 -8.91 13.32 -11.15
CA SER A 274 -9.10 12.54 -12.37
C SER A 274 -9.41 13.46 -13.56
N PHE A 275 -9.37 12.91 -14.77
CA PHE A 275 -9.91 13.62 -15.95
C PHE A 275 -11.44 13.57 -15.89
N PHE A 276 -11.99 14.38 -15.02
CA PHE A 276 -13.43 14.52 -14.83
C PHE A 276 -13.93 15.72 -15.64
N THR A 277 -15.00 15.52 -16.40
CA THR A 277 -15.70 16.60 -17.09
C THR A 277 -16.87 17.00 -16.20
N ASP A 278 -16.88 18.23 -15.74
CA ASP A 278 -17.95 18.75 -14.90
C ASP A 278 -19.30 18.65 -15.61
N PHE A 279 -20.36 18.54 -14.84
CA PHE A 279 -21.67 18.17 -15.33
C PHE A 279 -22.73 18.99 -14.59
N MET A 280 -23.50 19.75 -15.35
CA MET A 280 -24.51 20.64 -14.84
C MET A 280 -25.84 20.36 -15.56
N VAL A 281 -26.93 20.37 -14.83
CA VAL A 281 -28.29 20.32 -15.40
C VAL A 281 -28.86 21.73 -15.40
N ASP A 282 -29.06 22.27 -16.57
CA ASP A 282 -29.76 23.57 -16.83
C ASP A 282 -31.10 23.26 -17.46
N MET A 283 -32.15 23.49 -16.70
CA MET A 283 -33.50 23.09 -17.09
C MET A 283 -34.32 24.21 -17.80
N ASP A 284 -33.90 25.44 -17.60
CA ASP A 284 -34.59 26.60 -18.20
C ASP A 284 -33.75 27.30 -19.27
N GLY A 285 -32.54 26.85 -19.53
CA GLY A 285 -31.65 27.37 -20.56
C GLY A 285 -31.02 28.74 -20.21
N ASN A 286 -30.92 29.04 -18.89
CA ASN A 286 -30.35 30.32 -18.46
C ASN A 286 -28.83 30.28 -18.27
N GLY A 287 -28.19 29.09 -18.34
CA GLY A 287 -26.75 28.88 -18.17
C GLY A 287 -26.31 28.73 -16.72
N GLU A 288 -27.22 28.66 -15.77
CA GLU A 288 -26.96 28.36 -14.37
C GLU A 288 -27.51 26.98 -14.03
N ALA A 289 -26.88 26.29 -13.08
CA ALA A 289 -27.35 24.98 -12.60
C ALA A 289 -28.71 25.15 -11.91
N ASP A 290 -29.71 24.41 -12.39
CA ASP A 290 -31.05 24.44 -11.80
C ASP A 290 -31.17 23.46 -10.63
N MET A 291 -31.70 23.98 -9.54
CA MET A 291 -32.28 23.16 -8.48
C MET A 291 -33.67 22.66 -8.90
N LEU A 292 -33.89 21.35 -8.75
CA LEU A 292 -35.09 20.67 -9.24
C LEU A 292 -36.35 20.95 -8.39
N GLU A 293 -36.77 22.21 -8.30
CA GLU A 293 -37.93 22.64 -7.48
C GLU A 293 -39.28 22.07 -7.92
N SER A 294 -39.40 21.50 -9.11
CA SER A 294 -40.73 21.24 -9.70
C SER A 294 -41.00 19.83 -10.22
N TYR A 295 -40.18 18.81 -9.93
CA TYR A 295 -40.42 17.46 -10.42
C TYR A 295 -41.28 16.59 -9.51
N GLN A 296 -42.47 16.23 -10.03
CA GLN A 296 -43.30 15.18 -9.40
C GLN A 296 -42.71 13.80 -9.68
N SER A 297 -42.82 12.90 -8.69
CA SER A 297 -42.34 11.53 -8.78
C SER A 297 -42.85 10.80 -10.02
N GLY A 298 -41.94 10.21 -10.78
CA GLY A 298 -42.25 9.38 -11.94
C GLY A 298 -42.28 10.07 -13.29
N VAL A 299 -41.87 11.34 -13.40
CA VAL A 299 -41.79 12.05 -14.66
C VAL A 299 -40.41 11.78 -15.29
N THR A 300 -40.42 11.11 -16.44
CA THR A 300 -39.31 11.11 -17.38
C THR A 300 -39.21 12.53 -17.93
N LEU A 301 -38.02 13.14 -17.88
CA LEU A 301 -37.81 14.44 -18.54
C LEU A 301 -38.00 14.28 -20.03
N ASP A 302 -39.08 14.86 -20.57
CA ASP A 302 -39.40 14.79 -22.00
C ASP A 302 -38.56 15.83 -22.76
N GLY A 303 -37.93 15.42 -23.88
CA GLY A 303 -36.82 16.10 -24.54
C GLY A 303 -37.10 17.47 -25.20
N ASP A 304 -38.21 18.11 -24.94
CA ASP A 304 -38.62 19.30 -25.74
C ASP A 304 -38.24 20.65 -25.14
N SER A 305 -37.61 20.75 -23.95
CA SER A 305 -37.36 22.05 -23.35
C SER A 305 -36.15 22.20 -22.45
N LYS A 306 -35.09 21.33 -22.55
CA LYS A 306 -34.03 21.36 -21.56
C LYS A 306 -32.66 21.13 -22.19
N GLU A 307 -31.77 22.05 -21.98
CA GLU A 307 -30.34 21.88 -22.28
C GLU A 307 -29.62 21.25 -21.08
N ILE A 308 -28.93 20.17 -21.33
CA ILE A 308 -27.95 19.63 -20.40
C ILE A 308 -26.59 20.16 -20.86
N ASN A 309 -26.04 21.09 -20.11
CA ASN A 309 -24.74 21.65 -20.41
C ASN A 309 -23.63 20.82 -19.73
N PHE A 310 -22.61 20.51 -20.50
CA PHE A 310 -21.40 19.86 -20.02
C PHE A 310 -20.25 20.86 -20.10
N ASP A 311 -19.55 21.08 -19.01
CA ASP A 311 -18.31 21.81 -19.04
C ASP A 311 -17.28 20.97 -19.81
N THR A 312 -16.50 21.61 -20.66
CA THR A 312 -15.50 20.95 -21.50
C THR A 312 -14.10 20.91 -20.87
N ASP A 313 -13.94 21.43 -19.66
CA ASP A 313 -12.67 21.44 -18.97
C ASP A 313 -12.39 20.08 -18.32
N ASP A 314 -11.57 19.28 -19.01
CA ASP A 314 -11.03 18.02 -18.46
C ASP A 314 -10.17 18.29 -17.22
N GLY A 315 -10.49 17.67 -16.09
CA GLY A 315 -9.75 17.77 -14.84
C GLY A 315 -10.37 18.74 -13.84
N ALA A 316 -11.69 18.92 -13.90
CA ALA A 316 -12.43 19.64 -12.88
C ALA A 316 -12.28 18.97 -11.49
N LYS A 317 -12.39 19.80 -10.45
CA LYS A 317 -12.43 19.31 -9.05
C LYS A 317 -13.74 18.58 -8.81
N ILE A 318 -13.66 17.42 -8.17
CA ILE A 318 -14.84 16.70 -7.69
C ILE A 318 -15.09 17.09 -6.24
N ASP A 319 -16.28 17.61 -5.94
CA ASP A 319 -16.68 17.96 -4.60
C ASP A 319 -16.91 16.73 -3.71
N HIS A 320 -16.83 16.91 -2.38
CA HIS A 320 -16.94 15.86 -1.38
C HIS A 320 -15.91 14.73 -1.56
N ARG A 321 -14.66 15.13 -1.87
CA ARG A 321 -13.48 14.26 -1.90
C ARG A 321 -12.32 14.86 -1.12
N SER A 322 -12.63 15.77 -0.21
CA SER A 322 -11.63 16.44 0.62
C SER A 322 -10.90 15.48 1.53
N ARG A 323 -9.69 15.87 1.91
CA ARG A 323 -8.89 15.12 2.88
C ARG A 323 -8.01 16.06 3.69
N ASP A 324 -8.16 15.95 5.00
CA ASP A 324 -7.28 16.53 6.00
C ASP A 324 -6.39 15.45 6.62
N ASN A 325 -5.12 15.75 6.79
CA ASN A 325 -4.20 14.80 7.40
C ASN A 325 -3.20 15.49 8.31
N LEU A 326 -3.07 15.00 9.55
CA LEU A 326 -2.05 15.36 10.51
C LEU A 326 -1.13 14.17 10.77
N GLN A 327 0.13 14.28 10.34
CA GLN A 327 1.15 13.27 10.55
C GLN A 327 2.23 13.77 11.50
N VAL A 328 2.69 12.91 12.40
CA VAL A 328 3.84 13.14 13.26
C VAL A 328 4.74 11.92 13.20
N ASN A 329 6.02 12.15 12.85
CA ASN A 329 7.06 11.12 12.89
C ASN A 329 8.14 11.54 13.85
N GLY A 330 8.67 10.62 14.64
CA GLY A 330 9.71 10.95 15.61
C GLY A 330 10.64 9.81 15.92
N THR A 331 11.92 10.15 16.18
CA THR A 331 12.91 9.21 16.69
C THR A 331 13.66 9.81 17.86
N ALA A 332 13.98 8.97 18.83
CA ALA A 332 14.89 9.30 19.91
C ALA A 332 15.94 8.20 20.03
N THR A 333 17.20 8.54 20.00
CA THR A 333 18.31 7.60 20.16
C THR A 333 19.14 7.97 21.38
N MET A 334 19.52 6.99 22.17
CA MET A 334 20.34 7.16 23.35
C MET A 334 21.49 6.16 23.32
N ASP A 335 22.69 6.65 23.49
CA ASP A 335 23.90 5.85 23.54
C ASP A 335 24.43 5.83 24.98
N LEU A 336 24.45 4.64 25.59
CA LEU A 336 24.86 4.40 26.99
C LEU A 336 26.11 3.50 27.07
N GLY A 337 27.02 3.63 26.10
CA GLY A 337 28.23 2.83 25.97
C GLY A 337 27.90 1.47 25.36
N PRO A 338 27.82 0.36 26.15
CA PRO A 338 27.49 -0.96 25.57
C PRO A 338 26.01 -1.11 25.16
N ILE A 339 25.16 -0.14 25.50
CA ILE A 339 23.74 -0.17 25.18
C ILE A 339 23.37 1.01 24.28
N ASN A 340 22.77 0.72 23.15
CA ASN A 340 22.15 1.70 22.26
C ASN A 340 20.65 1.49 22.24
N LEU A 341 19.88 2.54 22.54
CA LEU A 341 18.42 2.53 22.53
C LEU A 341 17.90 3.42 21.41
N ARG A 342 16.91 2.93 20.68
CA ARG A 342 16.16 3.69 19.68
C ARG A 342 14.67 3.55 19.95
N LEU A 343 14.01 4.68 20.07
CA LEU A 343 12.56 4.80 20.05
C LEU A 343 12.18 5.45 18.73
N SER A 344 11.18 4.91 18.04
CA SER A 344 10.57 5.53 16.87
C SER A 344 9.06 5.46 16.96
N GLY A 345 8.37 6.46 16.40
CA GLY A 345 6.92 6.55 16.45
C GLY A 345 6.33 7.31 15.28
N VAL A 346 5.10 6.92 14.93
CA VAL A 346 4.27 7.55 13.91
C VAL A 346 2.87 7.74 14.47
N LEU A 347 2.33 8.94 14.29
CA LEU A 347 0.91 9.25 14.40
C LEU A 347 0.44 9.73 13.03
N ASP A 348 -0.70 9.21 12.57
CA ASP A 348 -1.30 9.59 11.28
C ASP A 348 -2.82 9.64 11.48
N ASN A 349 -3.35 10.85 11.64
CA ASN A 349 -4.78 11.13 11.78
C ASN A 349 -5.28 11.76 10.49
N GLN A 350 -6.22 11.10 9.88
CA GLN A 350 -6.82 11.52 8.62
C GLN A 350 -8.34 11.57 8.77
N SER A 351 -8.94 12.65 8.32
CA SER A 351 -10.38 12.76 8.08
C SER A 351 -10.61 13.18 6.64
N GLY A 352 -11.76 12.85 6.10
CA GLY A 352 -12.06 13.25 4.73
C GLY A 352 -13.42 12.77 4.28
N GLU A 353 -13.72 13.14 3.05
CA GLU A 353 -14.95 12.81 2.34
C GLU A 353 -14.63 11.82 1.21
N SER A 354 -15.60 10.99 0.87
CA SER A 354 -15.50 10.03 -0.22
C SER A 354 -16.74 10.09 -1.10
N ASN A 355 -16.60 10.71 -2.26
CA ASN A 355 -17.61 10.74 -3.30
C ASN A 355 -17.14 9.88 -4.48
N GLY A 356 -17.46 8.59 -4.42
CA GLY A 356 -17.06 7.63 -5.45
C GLY A 356 -17.89 7.75 -6.73
N LEU A 357 -19.12 8.21 -6.64
CA LEU A 357 -20.08 8.33 -7.76
C LEU A 357 -20.67 9.74 -7.85
N PRO A 358 -19.85 10.77 -8.12
CA PRO A 358 -20.29 12.16 -8.09
C PRO A 358 -21.45 12.45 -9.06
N ILE A 359 -21.50 11.80 -10.22
CA ILE A 359 -22.58 12.01 -11.18
C ILE A 359 -23.88 11.34 -10.74
N LEU A 360 -23.84 10.10 -10.27
CA LEU A 360 -25.02 9.41 -9.73
C LEU A 360 -25.64 10.20 -8.57
N ASN A 361 -24.78 10.73 -7.69
CA ASN A 361 -25.18 11.47 -6.49
C ASN A 361 -25.21 12.99 -6.67
N LEU A 362 -25.30 13.48 -7.89
CA LEU A 362 -25.27 14.92 -8.19
C LEU A 362 -26.22 15.75 -7.33
N PHE A 363 -27.44 15.25 -7.12
CA PHE A 363 -28.48 15.90 -6.31
C PHE A 363 -28.46 15.48 -4.84
N ASN A 364 -27.57 14.59 -4.44
CA ASN A 364 -27.47 14.02 -3.08
C ASN A 364 -26.03 14.09 -2.53
N SER A 365 -25.28 15.10 -2.94
CA SER A 365 -23.84 15.21 -2.61
C SER A 365 -23.58 15.39 -1.10
N GLU A 366 -24.48 16.03 -0.36
CA GLU A 366 -24.35 16.26 1.09
C GLU A 366 -24.36 14.94 1.92
N ARG A 367 -24.90 13.85 1.35
CA ARG A 367 -24.98 12.55 2.00
C ARG A 367 -23.85 11.59 1.60
N GLN A 368 -22.80 12.13 1.01
CA GLN A 368 -21.60 11.32 0.71
C GLN A 368 -20.92 10.86 1.98
N SER A 369 -20.14 9.80 1.85
CA SER A 369 -19.44 9.21 2.99
C SER A 369 -18.37 10.14 3.52
N GLU A 370 -18.38 10.41 4.82
CA GLU A 370 -17.24 10.91 5.56
C GLU A 370 -16.53 9.77 6.29
N TYR A 371 -15.25 9.97 6.58
CA TYR A 371 -14.49 8.99 7.33
C TYR A 371 -13.44 9.62 8.23
N ASP A 372 -13.15 8.90 9.33
CA ASP A 372 -12.03 9.12 10.23
C ASP A 372 -11.10 7.91 10.22
N ARG A 373 -9.81 8.17 10.06
CA ARG A 373 -8.75 7.17 10.21
C ARG A 373 -7.73 7.66 11.22
N LYS A 374 -7.45 6.84 12.21
CA LYS A 374 -6.39 7.11 13.20
C LYS A 374 -5.42 5.93 13.20
N LEU A 375 -4.14 6.25 13.09
CA LEU A 375 -3.07 5.27 13.14
C LEU A 375 -2.00 5.74 14.12
N ASN A 376 -1.57 4.84 14.97
CA ASN A 376 -0.41 5.03 15.83
C ASN A 376 0.52 3.83 15.77
N MET A 377 1.81 4.11 15.70
CA MET A 377 2.87 3.10 15.73
C MET A 377 3.93 3.54 16.73
N ILE A 378 4.38 2.63 17.54
CA ILE A 378 5.53 2.81 18.44
C ILE A 378 6.45 1.61 18.25
N ASN A 379 7.74 1.88 18.08
CA ASN A 379 8.77 0.86 17.99
C ASN A 379 9.93 1.21 18.91
N VAL A 380 10.27 0.31 19.82
CA VAL A 380 11.39 0.43 20.76
C VAL A 380 12.40 -0.66 20.44
N ARG A 381 13.63 -0.26 20.22
CA ARG A 381 14.74 -1.17 19.92
C ARG A 381 15.91 -0.92 20.84
N GLY A 382 16.41 -1.97 21.46
CA GLY A 382 17.62 -1.97 22.27
C GLY A 382 18.70 -2.86 21.66
N ASN A 383 19.92 -2.34 21.56
CA ASN A 383 21.09 -3.09 21.13
C ASN A 383 22.08 -3.13 22.27
N TYR A 384 22.54 -4.32 22.69
CA TYR A 384 23.53 -4.53 23.73
C TYR A 384 24.80 -5.17 23.13
N PHE A 385 25.89 -4.42 23.12
CA PHE A 385 27.22 -4.91 22.69
C PHE A 385 27.84 -5.70 23.82
N ILE A 386 27.91 -7.02 23.66
CA ILE A 386 28.62 -7.91 24.59
C ILE A 386 30.11 -7.64 24.51
N ASN A 387 30.61 -7.43 23.29
CA ASN A 387 31.95 -6.96 22.94
C ASN A 387 31.92 -6.36 21.52
N SER A 388 33.09 -6.02 20.94
CA SER A 388 33.21 -5.47 19.57
C SER A 388 32.61 -6.35 18.47
N ASP A 389 32.61 -7.67 18.71
CA ASP A 389 32.30 -8.68 17.70
C ASP A 389 30.90 -9.30 17.89
N MET A 390 30.25 -9.02 19.01
CA MET A 390 29.01 -9.66 19.39
C MET A 390 28.01 -8.66 19.97
N LEU A 391 26.83 -8.63 19.38
CA LEU A 391 25.75 -7.80 19.85
C LEU A 391 24.42 -8.56 19.91
N VAL A 392 23.59 -8.21 20.88
CA VAL A 392 22.21 -8.64 21.02
C VAL A 392 21.31 -7.46 20.76
N SER A 393 20.30 -7.62 19.93
CA SER A 393 19.27 -6.63 19.67
C SER A 393 17.91 -7.15 20.11
N VAL A 394 17.04 -6.30 20.65
CA VAL A 394 15.64 -6.60 21.01
C VAL A 394 14.75 -5.49 20.49
N GLY A 395 13.65 -5.84 19.85
CA GLY A 395 12.63 -4.91 19.35
C GLY A 395 11.25 -5.27 19.88
N VAL A 396 10.46 -4.25 20.19
CA VAL A 396 9.03 -4.36 20.46
C VAL A 396 8.33 -3.25 19.67
N SER A 397 7.37 -3.64 18.87
CA SER A 397 6.58 -2.71 18.07
C SER A 397 5.09 -2.91 18.28
N THR A 398 4.36 -1.81 18.28
CA THR A 398 2.90 -1.80 18.25
C THR A 398 2.44 -0.94 17.10
N LEU A 399 1.44 -1.42 16.38
CA LEU A 399 0.74 -0.68 15.34
C LEU A 399 -0.75 -0.82 15.59
N ASN A 400 -1.47 0.29 15.73
CA ASN A 400 -2.92 0.30 15.87
C ASN A 400 -3.52 1.22 14.82
N ARG A 401 -4.57 0.76 14.16
CA ARG A 401 -5.33 1.50 13.18
C ARG A 401 -6.81 1.37 13.46
N THR A 402 -7.50 2.48 13.47
CA THR A 402 -8.97 2.54 13.46
C THR A 402 -9.44 3.30 12.24
N TYR A 403 -10.51 2.85 11.66
CA TYR A 403 -11.21 3.49 10.55
C TYR A 403 -12.70 3.42 10.83
N GLU A 404 -13.39 4.56 10.69
CA GLU A 404 -14.84 4.65 10.76
C GLU A 404 -15.35 5.46 9.59
N SER A 405 -16.41 4.99 8.93
CA SER A 405 -17.09 5.69 7.83
C SER A 405 -18.57 5.83 8.13
N TYR A 406 -19.14 6.96 7.75
CA TYR A 406 -20.50 7.34 8.11
C TYR A 406 -21.10 8.33 7.09
N ASP A 407 -22.39 8.64 7.24
CA ASP A 407 -23.11 9.60 6.41
C ASP A 407 -22.69 11.04 6.75
N GLY A 408 -22.21 11.78 5.75
CA GLY A 408 -21.65 13.13 5.92
C GLY A 408 -22.65 14.14 6.45
N LEU A 409 -23.95 14.01 6.11
CA LEU A 409 -25.00 14.90 6.60
C LEU A 409 -25.20 14.78 8.12
N PHE A 410 -24.96 13.58 8.69
CA PHE A 410 -25.23 13.29 10.11
C PHE A 410 -23.95 13.23 10.96
N GLY A 411 -22.79 13.02 10.34
CA GLY A 411 -21.54 12.79 11.05
C GLY A 411 -21.46 11.42 11.73
N ALA A 412 -20.40 11.22 12.53
CA ALA A 412 -20.13 9.94 13.19
C ALA A 412 -21.25 9.59 14.20
N PRO A 413 -21.90 8.41 14.05
CA PRO A 413 -22.99 8.01 14.93
C PRO A 413 -22.46 7.54 16.29
N GLY A 414 -23.17 7.87 17.38
CA GLY A 414 -22.87 7.37 18.71
C GLY A 414 -23.48 5.99 19.00
N SER A 415 -24.48 5.59 18.22
CA SER A 415 -25.25 4.37 18.43
C SER A 415 -25.95 3.89 17.15
N PHE A 416 -26.40 2.64 17.16
CA PHE A 416 -27.28 2.10 16.10
C PHE A 416 -28.54 2.93 15.91
N GLY A 417 -29.12 3.48 16.99
CA GLY A 417 -30.31 4.35 16.94
C GLY A 417 -30.07 5.62 16.13
N ASP A 418 -28.87 6.20 16.16
CA ASP A 418 -28.52 7.37 15.35
C ASP A 418 -28.50 6.97 13.87
N VAL A 419 -27.94 5.79 13.54
CA VAL A 419 -27.90 5.28 12.17
C VAL A 419 -29.29 5.00 11.60
N LEU A 420 -30.24 4.53 12.42
CA LEU A 420 -31.63 4.40 11.99
C LEU A 420 -32.25 5.75 11.60
N GLY A 421 -31.77 6.86 12.19
CA GLY A 421 -32.15 8.20 11.80
C GLY A 421 -31.85 8.55 10.34
N TRP A 422 -30.83 7.92 9.75
CA TRP A 422 -30.45 8.18 8.35
C TRP A 422 -31.53 7.76 7.34
N GLY A 423 -32.37 6.78 7.71
CA GLY A 423 -33.49 6.30 6.90
C GLY A 423 -34.87 6.82 7.36
N ASP A 424 -34.93 7.70 8.34
CA ASP A 424 -36.17 8.24 8.89
C ASP A 424 -36.49 9.62 8.29
N SER A 425 -37.62 9.73 7.60
CA SER A 425 -37.99 10.95 6.86
C SER A 425 -38.01 12.22 7.72
N ALA A 426 -38.49 12.14 8.95
CA ALA A 426 -38.58 13.31 9.82
C ALA A 426 -37.17 13.75 10.29
N THR A 427 -36.32 12.80 10.58
CA THR A 427 -34.92 13.03 10.97
C THR A 427 -34.11 13.62 9.82
N VAL A 428 -34.25 13.07 8.60
CA VAL A 428 -33.56 13.55 7.41
C VAL A 428 -34.03 14.96 7.02
N VAL A 429 -35.34 15.19 6.93
CA VAL A 429 -35.92 16.51 6.60
C VAL A 429 -35.47 17.60 7.58
N ALA A 430 -35.29 17.25 8.87
CA ALA A 430 -34.83 18.19 9.88
C ALA A 430 -33.38 18.68 9.70
N GLN A 431 -32.56 17.98 8.87
CA GLN A 431 -31.21 18.42 8.53
C GLN A 431 -31.21 19.52 7.46
N TYR A 432 -32.26 19.61 6.67
CA TYR A 432 -32.41 20.62 5.61
C TYR A 432 -33.23 21.81 6.09
N SER A 433 -33.17 22.93 5.36
CA SER A 433 -33.94 24.16 5.69
C SER A 433 -34.63 24.72 4.46
N GLY A 434 -35.68 25.53 4.64
CA GLY A 434 -36.39 26.26 3.57
C GLY A 434 -36.99 25.33 2.51
N ASP A 435 -36.73 25.67 1.27
CA ASP A 435 -37.32 24.98 0.12
C ASP A 435 -36.74 23.56 -0.02
N MET A 436 -35.45 23.34 0.34
CA MET A 436 -34.81 22.02 0.34
C MET A 436 -35.51 21.08 1.31
N ALA A 437 -35.80 21.49 2.54
CA ALA A 437 -36.55 20.67 3.48
C ALA A 437 -37.95 20.28 2.94
N THR A 438 -38.62 21.21 2.22
CA THR A 438 -39.92 20.95 1.58
C THR A 438 -39.77 19.95 0.43
N LEU A 439 -38.72 20.10 -0.39
CA LEU A 439 -38.41 19.21 -1.50
C LEU A 439 -38.15 17.78 -1.01
N VAL A 440 -37.23 17.60 -0.07
CA VAL A 440 -36.88 16.29 0.53
C VAL A 440 -38.12 15.64 1.16
N GLY A 441 -38.93 16.41 1.93
CA GLY A 441 -40.12 15.89 2.57
C GLY A 441 -41.20 15.43 1.59
N ASN A 442 -41.42 16.19 0.48
CA ASN A 442 -42.38 15.85 -0.54
C ASN A 442 -41.99 14.64 -1.39
N ASN A 443 -40.68 14.40 -1.54
CA ASN A 443 -40.15 13.32 -2.37
C ASN A 443 -40.04 12.01 -1.64
N TRP A 444 -40.22 12.00 -0.30
CA TRP A 444 -40.05 10.80 0.52
C TRP A 444 -41.17 9.78 0.28
N ARG A 445 -40.78 8.54 0.03
CA ARG A 445 -41.75 7.45 -0.15
C ARG A 445 -42.04 6.83 1.20
N SER A 446 -43.32 6.82 1.58
CA SER A 446 -43.79 6.21 2.84
C SER A 446 -43.55 4.70 2.92
N SER A 447 -43.61 3.99 1.79
CA SER A 447 -43.46 2.52 1.73
C SER A 447 -42.00 2.02 1.75
N TYR A 448 -41.04 2.87 1.38
CA TYR A 448 -39.62 2.47 1.27
C TYR A 448 -38.68 3.30 2.14
N GLN A 449 -39.18 4.33 2.78
CA GLN A 449 -38.38 5.26 3.59
C GLN A 449 -37.14 5.78 2.83
N SER A 450 -37.30 6.04 1.53
CA SER A 450 -36.30 6.63 0.66
C SER A 450 -36.95 7.41 -0.49
N PRO A 451 -36.31 8.45 -1.00
CA PRO A 451 -36.77 9.15 -2.21
C PRO A 451 -36.74 8.26 -3.46
N VAL A 452 -37.39 8.71 -4.48
CA VAL A 452 -37.37 8.09 -5.82
C VAL A 452 -36.28 8.76 -6.63
N ASP A 453 -35.41 7.95 -7.27
CA ASP A 453 -34.41 8.48 -8.21
C ASP A 453 -35.01 9.38 -9.29
N TYR A 454 -34.24 10.36 -9.70
CA TYR A 454 -34.52 11.10 -10.93
C TYR A 454 -34.08 10.26 -12.13
N TYR A 455 -34.79 10.42 -13.27
CA TYR A 455 -34.44 9.76 -14.52
C TYR A 455 -34.36 10.76 -15.65
N PHE A 456 -33.16 10.85 -16.26
CA PHE A 456 -32.92 11.66 -17.45
C PHE A 456 -32.54 10.73 -18.60
N GLY A 457 -33.35 10.66 -19.63
CA GLY A 457 -33.08 9.77 -20.76
C GLY A 457 -32.77 8.31 -20.34
N GLN A 458 -33.44 7.80 -19.29
CA GLN A 458 -33.24 6.49 -18.67
C GLN A 458 -32.02 6.36 -17.71
N PHE A 459 -31.27 7.43 -17.49
CA PHE A 459 -30.16 7.43 -16.54
C PHE A 459 -30.67 7.81 -15.15
N PRO A 460 -30.52 6.93 -14.12
CA PRO A 460 -30.90 7.26 -12.75
C PRO A 460 -29.90 8.19 -12.09
N PHE A 461 -30.41 9.08 -11.22
CA PHE A 461 -29.64 9.93 -10.33
C PHE A 461 -30.27 9.86 -8.94
N ALA A 462 -29.45 9.71 -7.92
CA ALA A 462 -29.91 9.73 -6.55
C ALA A 462 -30.54 11.09 -6.21
N ARG A 463 -31.67 11.05 -5.54
CA ARG A 463 -32.41 12.24 -5.18
C ARG A 463 -31.97 12.71 -3.78
N GLU A 464 -32.17 14.01 -3.52
CA GLU A 464 -31.84 14.63 -2.24
C GLU A 464 -32.49 13.88 -1.07
N GLY A 465 -31.69 13.59 -0.06
CA GLY A 465 -32.11 12.88 1.14
C GLY A 465 -32.05 11.34 1.05
N ASP A 466 -31.68 10.75 -0.09
CA ASP A 466 -31.50 9.30 -0.19
C ASP A 466 -30.26 8.81 0.61
N ILE A 467 -30.34 7.59 1.14
CA ILE A 467 -29.23 7.00 1.91
C ILE A 467 -28.13 6.60 0.94
N ALA A 468 -27.04 7.38 0.89
CA ALA A 468 -25.94 7.14 -0.04
C ALA A 468 -24.85 6.23 0.53
N THR A 469 -24.72 6.14 1.86
CA THR A 469 -23.64 5.39 2.50
C THR A 469 -24.11 4.59 3.71
N GLY A 470 -23.34 3.55 4.06
CA GLY A 470 -23.53 2.75 5.28
C GLY A 470 -22.60 3.18 6.41
N TRP A 471 -22.76 2.56 7.57
CA TRP A 471 -21.88 2.72 8.73
C TRP A 471 -20.82 1.63 8.75
N GLY A 472 -19.55 2.00 8.70
CA GLY A 472 -18.43 1.07 8.68
C GLY A 472 -17.43 1.31 9.80
N LYS A 473 -16.93 0.24 10.43
CA LYS A 473 -15.81 0.27 11.37
C LYS A 473 -14.79 -0.79 10.99
N ASN A 474 -13.52 -0.45 11.09
CA ASN A 474 -12.42 -1.40 10.88
C ASN A 474 -11.30 -1.10 11.87
N GLU A 475 -10.96 -2.09 12.68
CA GLU A 475 -9.90 -1.96 13.67
C GLU A 475 -8.86 -3.04 13.46
N ARG A 476 -7.60 -2.65 13.50
CA ARG A 476 -6.46 -3.54 13.36
C ARG A 476 -5.39 -3.17 14.36
N SER A 477 -4.84 -4.17 15.00
CA SER A 477 -3.67 -3.99 15.83
C SER A 477 -2.62 -5.06 15.55
N THR A 478 -1.36 -4.69 15.70
CA THR A 478 -0.23 -5.59 15.59
C THR A 478 0.69 -5.38 16.78
N LEU A 479 1.03 -6.46 17.46
CA LEU A 479 2.11 -6.51 18.44
C LEU A 479 3.24 -7.36 17.87
N GLY A 480 4.37 -6.73 17.56
CA GLY A 480 5.59 -7.39 17.11
C GLY A 480 6.63 -7.46 18.22
N ILE A 481 7.24 -8.61 18.39
CA ILE A 481 8.41 -8.83 19.25
C ILE A 481 9.46 -9.49 18.40
N ASP A 482 10.62 -8.87 18.29
CA ASP A 482 11.72 -9.39 17.51
C ASP A 482 13.01 -9.37 18.30
N ALA A 483 13.86 -10.33 18.01
CA ALA A 483 15.08 -10.50 18.76
C ALA A 483 16.20 -11.18 17.94
N GLY A 484 17.52 -10.77 18.05
CA GLY A 484 18.68 -11.29 17.30
C GLY A 484 20.04 -11.19 17.95
N LEU A 485 20.87 -12.19 17.68
CA LEU A 485 22.29 -12.19 17.96
C LEU A 485 23.05 -11.98 16.64
N THR A 486 23.92 -11.01 16.60
CA THR A 486 24.91 -10.86 15.54
C THR A 486 26.28 -11.14 16.13
N TRP A 487 27.02 -12.07 15.53
CA TRP A 487 28.35 -12.47 15.94
C TRP A 487 29.30 -12.44 14.75
N GLN A 488 30.23 -11.49 14.76
CA GLN A 488 31.35 -11.44 13.83
C GLN A 488 32.47 -12.37 14.33
N ARG A 489 32.82 -13.42 13.58
CA ARG A 489 33.87 -14.35 13.92
C ARG A 489 34.83 -14.50 12.75
N GLY A 490 35.89 -13.72 12.73
CA GLY A 490 36.76 -13.59 11.57
C GLY A 490 35.95 -13.08 10.36
N ASP A 491 36.00 -13.80 9.26
CA ASP A 491 35.28 -13.46 8.03
C ASP A 491 33.79 -13.87 8.03
N HIS A 492 33.29 -14.49 9.09
CA HIS A 492 31.89 -14.92 9.25
C HIS A 492 31.09 -13.91 10.06
N GLU A 493 29.94 -13.50 9.57
CA GLU A 493 28.91 -12.79 10.33
C GLU A 493 27.72 -13.74 10.51
N ILE A 494 27.60 -14.31 11.69
CA ILE A 494 26.52 -15.23 12.04
C ILE A 494 25.39 -14.44 12.69
N ARG A 495 24.18 -14.57 12.15
CA ARG A 495 22.96 -14.01 12.72
C ARG A 495 22.00 -15.14 13.08
N LEU A 496 21.54 -15.12 14.33
CA LEU A 496 20.45 -15.97 14.81
C LEU A 496 19.28 -15.04 15.14
N GLY A 497 18.06 -15.51 15.03
CA GLY A 497 16.94 -14.67 15.43
C GLY A 497 15.62 -15.38 15.56
N PHE A 498 14.71 -14.63 16.18
CA PHE A 498 13.32 -14.97 16.44
C PHE A 498 12.46 -13.74 16.16
N ASP A 499 11.31 -13.90 15.57
CA ASP A 499 10.27 -12.88 15.55
C ASP A 499 8.89 -13.50 15.79
N GLN A 500 8.06 -12.77 16.51
CA GLN A 500 6.66 -13.11 16.73
C GLN A 500 5.81 -11.88 16.47
N LYS A 501 4.72 -12.10 15.77
CA LYS A 501 3.71 -11.08 15.47
C LYS A 501 2.35 -11.64 15.80
N ASN A 502 1.60 -10.86 16.55
CA ASN A 502 0.22 -11.14 16.88
C ASN A 502 -0.62 -9.99 16.31
N TYR A 503 -1.64 -10.34 15.60
CA TYR A 503 -2.55 -9.39 14.97
C TYR A 503 -3.92 -9.50 15.64
N THR A 504 -4.69 -8.41 15.64
CA THR A 504 -6.11 -8.44 16.01
C THR A 504 -6.88 -7.68 14.95
N TYR A 505 -7.94 -8.27 14.46
CA TYR A 505 -8.77 -7.72 13.40
C TYR A 505 -10.22 -7.70 13.80
N ARG A 506 -10.87 -6.53 13.57
CA ARG A 506 -12.30 -6.33 13.76
C ARG A 506 -12.87 -5.59 12.55
N ARG A 507 -14.06 -6.01 12.12
CA ARG A 507 -14.78 -5.38 11.02
C ARG A 507 -16.28 -5.33 11.34
N PHE A 508 -16.87 -4.18 11.12
CA PHE A 508 -18.30 -3.96 11.16
C PHE A 508 -18.70 -3.16 9.92
N TYR A 509 -19.78 -3.52 9.28
CA TYR A 509 -20.39 -2.72 8.22
C TYR A 509 -21.90 -2.94 8.21
N LEU A 510 -22.63 -1.83 8.31
CA LEU A 510 -24.08 -1.79 8.19
C LEU A 510 -24.42 -1.08 6.87
N GLY A 511 -24.89 -1.83 5.89
CA GLY A 511 -25.21 -1.31 4.56
C GLY A 511 -26.51 -0.51 4.53
N THR A 512 -26.66 0.33 3.50
CA THR A 512 -27.85 1.16 3.27
C THR A 512 -29.13 0.34 3.19
N GLY A 513 -29.08 -0.86 2.62
CA GLY A 513 -30.23 -1.78 2.53
C GLY A 513 -30.73 -2.25 3.89
N ALA A 514 -29.82 -2.52 4.84
CA ALA A 514 -30.19 -2.91 6.20
C ALA A 514 -30.84 -1.75 6.97
N ILE A 515 -30.27 -0.55 6.86
CA ILE A 515 -30.82 0.67 7.44
C ILE A 515 -32.25 0.93 6.92
N ALA A 516 -32.42 0.86 5.59
CA ALA A 516 -33.73 1.01 4.96
C ALA A 516 -34.71 -0.10 5.33
N GLY A 517 -34.24 -1.33 5.49
CA GLY A 517 -35.04 -2.50 5.89
C GLY A 517 -35.67 -2.33 7.27
N VAL A 518 -34.86 -2.00 8.29
CA VAL A 518 -35.34 -1.77 9.65
C VAL A 518 -36.27 -0.55 9.69
N ASN A 519 -35.98 0.53 8.99
CA ASN A 519 -36.87 1.69 8.90
C ASN A 519 -38.23 1.35 8.26
N ARG A 520 -38.28 0.45 7.28
CA ARG A 520 -39.56 -0.08 6.74
C ARG A 520 -40.38 -0.82 7.80
N MET A 521 -39.73 -1.65 8.63
CA MET A 521 -40.42 -2.36 9.72
C MET A 521 -41.00 -1.39 10.76
N ILE A 522 -40.27 -0.33 11.08
CA ILE A 522 -40.74 0.73 11.97
C ILE A 522 -41.95 1.45 11.35
N ALA A 523 -41.87 1.80 10.07
CA ALA A 523 -42.90 2.54 9.35
C ALA A 523 -44.20 1.71 9.15
N SER A 524 -44.08 0.38 8.94
CA SER A 524 -45.22 -0.54 8.85
C SER A 524 -45.86 -0.83 10.23
N GLY A 525 -45.14 -0.54 11.30
CA GLY A 525 -45.58 -0.82 12.69
C GLY A 525 -45.30 -2.25 13.10
N ASP A 526 -44.48 -3.00 12.38
CA ASP A 526 -44.08 -4.36 12.74
C ASP A 526 -43.16 -4.35 13.98
N VAL A 527 -42.35 -3.32 14.15
CA VAL A 527 -41.56 -3.05 15.34
C VAL A 527 -41.66 -1.58 15.76
N THR A 528 -41.45 -1.29 17.01
CA THR A 528 -41.31 0.10 17.48
C THR A 528 -39.84 0.55 17.34
N ARG A 529 -39.62 1.86 17.35
CA ARG A 529 -38.22 2.40 17.31
C ARG A 529 -37.46 1.99 18.59
N ASP A 530 -38.15 1.90 19.74
CA ASP A 530 -37.54 1.46 20.99
C ASP A 530 -37.16 -0.03 20.91
N ASP A 531 -37.99 -0.89 20.32
CA ASP A 531 -37.65 -2.30 20.05
C ASP A 531 -36.49 -2.43 19.11
N ALA A 532 -36.43 -1.61 18.05
CA ALA A 532 -35.32 -1.63 17.10
C ALA A 532 -33.99 -1.21 17.76
N ASN A 533 -34.02 -0.30 18.73
CA ASN A 533 -32.86 0.15 19.47
C ASN A 533 -32.46 -0.76 20.66
N SER A 534 -33.30 -1.72 21.03
CA SER A 534 -33.07 -2.54 22.22
C SER A 534 -31.83 -3.45 22.11
N GLY A 535 -31.44 -3.81 20.87
CA GLY A 535 -30.30 -4.68 20.60
C GLY A 535 -30.60 -6.19 20.81
N ASP A 536 -31.84 -6.56 21.08
CA ASP A 536 -32.26 -7.94 21.37
C ASP A 536 -33.57 -8.37 20.65
N ASN A 537 -34.12 -7.52 19.78
CA ASN A 537 -35.34 -7.84 19.03
C ASN A 537 -35.01 -8.81 17.87
N SER A 538 -35.61 -10.01 17.91
CA SER A 538 -35.36 -11.08 16.96
C SER A 538 -35.73 -10.75 15.50
N ASP A 539 -36.79 -9.95 15.32
CA ASP A 539 -37.28 -9.58 13.99
C ASP A 539 -36.33 -8.57 13.34
N VAL A 540 -35.85 -7.59 14.12
CA VAL A 540 -34.82 -6.62 13.68
C VAL A 540 -33.52 -7.35 13.36
N THR A 541 -33.05 -8.23 14.24
CA THR A 541 -31.84 -9.05 13.99
C THR A 541 -31.99 -9.87 12.73
N SER A 542 -33.14 -10.48 12.47
CA SER A 542 -33.42 -11.22 11.25
C SER A 542 -33.35 -10.35 10.00
N GLU A 543 -33.90 -9.13 10.04
CA GLU A 543 -33.80 -8.17 8.92
C GLU A 543 -32.37 -7.71 8.70
N LEU A 544 -31.62 -7.40 9.76
CA LEU A 544 -30.20 -7.01 9.65
C LEU A 544 -29.37 -8.13 9.02
N VAL A 545 -29.59 -9.38 9.42
CA VAL A 545 -28.92 -10.55 8.82
C VAL A 545 -29.29 -10.71 7.35
N ALA A 546 -30.59 -10.56 7.01
CA ALA A 546 -31.07 -10.76 5.63
C ALA A 546 -30.61 -9.64 4.68
N SER A 547 -30.54 -8.39 5.19
CA SER A 547 -30.26 -7.21 4.37
C SER A 547 -28.80 -6.79 4.38
N ASN A 548 -28.02 -7.25 5.36
CA ASN A 548 -26.61 -6.89 5.51
C ASN A 548 -25.69 -8.04 5.10
N ARG A 549 -25.15 -7.98 3.89
CA ARG A 549 -24.29 -9.02 3.31
C ARG A 549 -22.84 -9.01 3.81
N SER A 550 -22.44 -8.00 4.59
CA SER A 550 -21.01 -7.77 4.91
C SER A 550 -20.61 -8.37 6.22
N GLY A 551 -20.97 -9.37 6.75
CA GLY A 551 -20.59 -10.02 8.01
C GLY A 551 -19.78 -9.17 9.01
N HIS A 552 -20.00 -9.37 10.29
CA HIS A 552 -19.28 -8.67 11.35
C HIS A 552 -18.23 -9.59 11.99
N ILE A 553 -17.09 -9.04 12.34
CA ILE A 553 -16.00 -9.74 13.05
C ILE A 553 -15.63 -8.89 14.26
N GLY A 554 -15.76 -9.44 15.46
CA GLY A 554 -15.54 -8.70 16.71
C GLY A 554 -16.61 -7.67 17.04
N TYR A 555 -17.77 -7.74 16.35
CA TYR A 555 -18.96 -6.90 16.60
C TYR A 555 -20.25 -7.70 16.44
N ASP A 556 -21.29 -7.24 17.16
CA ASP A 556 -22.66 -7.69 16.92
C ASP A 556 -23.33 -6.88 15.78
N ASP A 557 -24.61 -7.17 15.48
CA ASP A 557 -25.38 -6.48 14.44
C ASP A 557 -25.65 -5.02 14.69
N TYR A 558 -25.50 -4.60 15.90
CA TYR A 558 -25.77 -3.24 16.37
C TYR A 558 -24.48 -2.41 16.48
N GLY A 559 -23.33 -3.01 16.15
CA GLY A 559 -22.02 -2.38 16.21
C GLY A 559 -21.38 -2.32 17.59
N ASN A 560 -21.84 -3.13 18.55
CA ASN A 560 -21.20 -3.29 19.87
C ASN A 560 -20.07 -4.34 19.77
N TYR A 561 -19.06 -4.23 20.63
CA TYR A 561 -17.94 -5.16 20.68
C TYR A 561 -18.35 -6.56 21.14
N VAL A 562 -17.84 -7.57 20.41
CA VAL A 562 -17.87 -8.98 20.79
C VAL A 562 -16.44 -9.46 20.92
N ASP A 563 -16.04 -9.93 22.12
CA ASP A 563 -14.64 -10.26 22.45
C ASP A 563 -14.33 -11.76 22.42
N SER A 564 -15.31 -12.62 22.14
CA SER A 564 -15.12 -14.07 22.15
C SER A 564 -16.21 -14.81 21.34
N GLY A 565 -15.98 -16.10 21.09
CA GLY A 565 -16.87 -16.93 20.28
C GLY A 565 -16.62 -16.77 18.79
N LEU A 566 -17.49 -17.31 17.96
CA LEU A 566 -17.34 -17.29 16.50
C LEU A 566 -17.38 -15.88 15.89
N ASP A 567 -18.12 -14.96 16.52
CA ASP A 567 -18.22 -13.55 16.11
C ASP A 567 -17.17 -12.66 16.79
N GLY A 568 -16.26 -13.23 17.59
CA GLY A 568 -15.12 -12.53 18.20
C GLY A 568 -14.12 -11.98 17.17
N PRO A 569 -13.11 -11.20 17.63
CA PRO A 569 -12.06 -10.72 16.75
C PRO A 569 -11.25 -11.88 16.20
N ARG A 570 -10.63 -11.69 15.01
CA ARG A 570 -9.63 -12.61 14.48
C ARG A 570 -8.24 -12.23 15.00
N GLU A 571 -7.49 -13.25 15.42
CA GLU A 571 -6.18 -13.08 16.05
C GLU A 571 -5.08 -13.94 15.37
N PRO A 572 -4.82 -13.73 14.06
CA PRO A 572 -3.76 -14.47 13.39
C PRO A 572 -2.39 -14.16 13.98
N SER A 573 -1.45 -15.09 13.84
CA SER A 573 -0.10 -14.89 14.36
C SER A 573 0.97 -15.58 13.52
N THR A 574 2.19 -15.05 13.59
CA THR A 574 3.37 -15.65 12.97
C THR A 574 4.49 -15.76 14.00
N THR A 575 5.06 -16.96 14.16
CA THR A 575 6.24 -17.20 14.98
C THR A 575 7.37 -17.73 14.11
N SER A 576 8.55 -17.13 14.20
CA SER A 576 9.64 -17.38 13.26
C SER A 576 10.98 -17.56 13.95
N PHE A 577 11.79 -18.46 13.39
CA PHE A 577 13.18 -18.67 13.79
C PHE A 577 14.07 -18.65 12.56
N TYR A 578 15.26 -18.04 12.65
CA TYR A 578 16.20 -18.05 11.55
C TYR A 578 17.66 -18.14 12.00
N VAL A 579 18.48 -18.67 11.09
CA VAL A 579 19.93 -18.59 11.13
C VAL A 579 20.44 -18.15 9.77
N ASN A 580 21.40 -17.23 9.78
CA ASN A 580 22.05 -16.74 8.57
C ASN A 580 23.56 -16.58 8.86
N ASP A 581 24.41 -17.12 7.98
CA ASP A 581 25.85 -16.87 7.97
C ASP A 581 26.23 -16.09 6.71
N LYS A 582 26.87 -14.96 6.90
CA LYS A 582 27.46 -14.17 5.80
C LYS A 582 28.98 -14.27 5.91
N TYR A 583 29.58 -15.00 4.99
CA TYR A 583 31.00 -15.15 4.85
C TYR A 583 31.56 -14.11 3.87
N GLU A 584 32.48 -13.27 4.33
CA GLU A 584 33.10 -12.19 3.56
C GLU A 584 34.63 -12.35 3.61
N ALA A 585 35.22 -13.05 2.62
CA ALA A 585 36.68 -13.25 2.57
C ALA A 585 37.23 -13.05 1.16
N GLY A 586 38.19 -12.17 1.03
CA GLY A 586 38.83 -11.84 -0.25
C GLY A 586 37.81 -11.37 -1.30
N ASP A 587 37.75 -12.09 -2.43
CA ASP A 587 36.91 -11.76 -3.56
C ASP A 587 35.57 -12.53 -3.57
N VAL A 588 35.10 -13.04 -2.45
CA VAL A 588 33.85 -13.81 -2.37
C VAL A 588 33.04 -13.40 -1.16
N VAL A 589 31.76 -13.16 -1.39
CA VAL A 589 30.75 -13.03 -0.34
C VAL A 589 29.70 -14.11 -0.52
N ILE A 590 29.47 -14.92 0.53
CA ILE A 590 28.47 -15.98 0.54
C ILE A 590 27.51 -15.75 1.71
N SER A 591 26.21 -15.72 1.44
CA SER A 591 25.17 -15.67 2.47
C SER A 591 24.35 -16.96 2.42
N LEU A 592 24.39 -17.72 3.50
CA LEU A 592 23.62 -18.95 3.68
C LEU A 592 22.65 -18.76 4.83
N GLY A 593 21.37 -19.05 4.60
CA GLY A 593 20.37 -18.91 5.63
C GLY A 593 19.26 -19.94 5.56
N VAL A 594 18.67 -20.19 6.71
CA VAL A 594 17.44 -20.99 6.85
C VAL A 594 16.51 -20.26 7.78
N ARG A 595 15.26 -20.14 7.37
CA ARG A 595 14.17 -19.60 8.18
C ARG A 595 13.07 -20.64 8.32
N ALA A 596 12.47 -20.74 9.50
CA ALA A 596 11.27 -21.52 9.77
C ALA A 596 10.20 -20.59 10.29
N ASP A 597 9.06 -20.52 9.59
CA ASP A 597 7.90 -19.74 9.99
C ASP A 597 6.77 -20.68 10.36
N GLN A 598 6.13 -20.40 11.49
CA GLN A 598 4.87 -21.00 11.92
C GLN A 598 3.78 -19.97 11.73
N PHE A 599 2.77 -20.30 10.93
CA PHE A 599 1.62 -19.46 10.62
C PHE A 599 0.38 -20.01 11.30
N ASN A 600 -0.25 -19.20 12.16
CA ASN A 600 -1.61 -19.41 12.60
C ASN A 600 -2.47 -18.36 11.90
N MET A 601 -3.35 -18.79 11.00
CA MET A 601 -4.22 -17.90 10.23
C MET A 601 -5.43 -17.44 11.03
N ASP A 602 -5.74 -18.11 12.16
CA ASP A 602 -6.98 -17.93 12.92
C ASP A 602 -8.23 -18.01 12.04
N ASP A 603 -8.17 -18.84 11.00
CA ASP A 603 -9.31 -19.21 10.18
C ASP A 603 -9.96 -20.49 10.75
N TRP A 604 -11.00 -20.97 10.09
CA TRP A 604 -11.73 -22.14 10.52
C TRP A 604 -11.46 -23.33 9.64
N LYS A 605 -11.73 -24.51 10.19
CA LYS A 605 -11.75 -25.78 9.50
C LYS A 605 -13.11 -26.44 9.71
N LEU A 606 -13.74 -26.89 8.65
CA LEU A 606 -14.97 -27.65 8.78
C LEU A 606 -14.65 -29.08 9.22
N LYS A 607 -15.37 -29.59 10.23
CA LYS A 607 -15.24 -30.96 10.70
C LYS A 607 -15.65 -31.95 9.63
N ASP A 608 -16.66 -31.61 8.82
CA ASP A 608 -17.11 -32.33 7.66
C ASP A 608 -17.48 -31.31 6.58
N ALA A 609 -16.59 -31.13 5.59
CA ALA A 609 -16.78 -30.17 4.51
C ALA A 609 -17.97 -30.53 3.60
N ALA A 610 -18.29 -31.84 3.46
CA ALA A 610 -19.41 -32.29 2.66
C ALA A 610 -20.79 -32.05 3.32
N ASN A 611 -20.78 -31.95 4.68
CA ASN A 611 -21.98 -31.69 5.47
C ASN A 611 -21.69 -30.52 6.43
N PRO A 612 -21.77 -29.26 5.96
CA PRO A 612 -21.55 -28.09 6.79
C PRO A 612 -22.45 -28.09 8.05
N PRO A 613 -21.96 -27.55 9.18
CA PRO A 613 -22.66 -27.63 10.46
C PRO A 613 -23.85 -26.66 10.54
N TRP A 614 -24.90 -26.95 9.79
CA TRP A 614 -26.11 -26.13 9.70
C TRP A 614 -27.32 -26.80 10.31
N ASP A 615 -28.00 -26.10 11.24
CA ASP A 615 -29.29 -26.51 11.82
C ASP A 615 -30.44 -25.85 11.05
N GLU A 616 -31.06 -26.63 10.17
CA GLU A 616 -32.17 -26.16 9.36
C GLU A 616 -33.41 -25.80 10.21
N LEU A 617 -33.57 -26.43 11.39
CA LEU A 617 -34.72 -26.22 12.24
C LEU A 617 -34.60 -24.89 13.03
N ASN A 618 -33.41 -24.64 13.59
CA ASN A 618 -33.12 -23.44 14.40
C ASN A 618 -32.48 -22.31 13.59
N LYS A 619 -32.22 -22.54 12.29
CA LYS A 619 -31.54 -21.56 11.41
C LYS A 619 -30.24 -21.05 12.02
N SER A 620 -29.41 -21.92 12.55
CA SER A 620 -28.17 -21.60 13.25
C SER A 620 -27.03 -22.52 12.86
N VAL A 621 -25.80 -22.06 13.12
CA VAL A 621 -24.58 -22.84 12.92
C VAL A 621 -24.26 -23.64 14.18
N TYR A 622 -23.99 -24.94 14.04
CA TYR A 622 -23.48 -25.76 15.13
C TYR A 622 -21.99 -25.46 15.37
N GLU A 623 -21.65 -24.85 16.48
CA GLU A 623 -20.25 -24.50 16.81
C GLU A 623 -19.33 -25.72 16.87
N ASP A 624 -19.82 -26.89 17.29
CA ASP A 624 -19.06 -28.13 17.37
C ASP A 624 -18.68 -28.74 15.99
N GLY A 625 -19.25 -28.23 14.91
CA GLY A 625 -18.89 -28.56 13.53
C GLY A 625 -17.79 -27.70 12.93
N ILE A 626 -17.39 -26.62 13.65
CA ILE A 626 -16.32 -25.70 13.26
C ILE A 626 -15.12 -25.93 14.19
N LEU A 627 -13.96 -26.14 13.62
CA LEU A 627 -12.69 -26.36 14.33
C LEU A 627 -11.76 -25.19 14.04
N GLU A 628 -10.83 -24.93 14.95
CA GLU A 628 -9.68 -24.05 14.66
C GLU A 628 -8.83 -24.71 13.58
N SER A 629 -8.27 -23.91 12.66
CA SER A 629 -7.33 -24.40 11.65
C SER A 629 -6.00 -24.80 12.25
N ASP A 630 -5.29 -25.66 11.54
CA ASP A 630 -3.98 -26.15 11.99
C ASP A 630 -2.90 -25.08 11.77
N THR A 631 -1.98 -24.95 12.72
CA THR A 631 -0.78 -24.11 12.54
C THR A 631 0.11 -24.72 11.44
N LYS A 632 0.43 -23.95 10.41
CA LYS A 632 1.25 -24.35 9.26
C LYS A 632 2.70 -23.97 9.50
N THR A 633 3.65 -24.85 9.13
CA THR A 633 5.09 -24.60 9.32
C THR A 633 5.82 -24.71 8.00
N GLU A 634 6.57 -23.65 7.61
CA GLU A 634 7.31 -23.58 6.38
C GLU A 634 8.81 -23.36 6.62
N ILE A 635 9.65 -24.15 5.94
CA ILE A 635 11.11 -24.05 6.00
C ILE A 635 11.65 -23.43 4.72
N GLN A 636 12.41 -22.35 4.87
CA GLN A 636 12.79 -21.46 3.78
C GLN A 636 14.33 -21.36 3.68
N PRO A 637 15.00 -22.23 2.90
CA PRO A 637 16.43 -22.11 2.63
C PRO A 637 16.71 -20.93 1.69
N ARG A 638 17.80 -20.22 1.93
CA ARG A 638 18.26 -19.06 1.15
C ARG A 638 19.77 -19.10 0.94
N LEU A 639 20.19 -18.83 -0.28
CA LEU A 639 21.58 -18.74 -0.70
C LEU A 639 21.78 -17.46 -1.51
N GLY A 640 22.76 -16.67 -1.14
CA GLY A 640 23.24 -15.53 -1.91
C GLY A 640 24.74 -15.61 -2.06
N MET A 641 25.25 -15.21 -3.22
CA MET A 641 26.69 -15.15 -3.49
C MET A 641 27.01 -13.87 -4.26
N ALA A 642 28.11 -13.20 -3.90
CA ALA A 642 28.67 -12.11 -4.69
C ALA A 642 30.14 -12.39 -4.98
N PHE A 643 30.55 -12.10 -6.22
CA PHE A 643 31.90 -12.31 -6.73
C PHE A 643 32.43 -10.99 -7.28
N PRO A 644 33.14 -10.17 -6.49
CA PRO A 644 33.91 -9.06 -7.01
C PRO A 644 35.04 -9.59 -7.88
N VAL A 645 34.95 -9.35 -9.19
CA VAL A 645 35.97 -9.76 -10.19
C VAL A 645 37.09 -8.72 -10.23
N SER A 646 36.74 -7.47 -9.98
CA SER A 646 37.65 -6.33 -9.86
C SER A 646 37.00 -5.26 -8.99
N ASP A 647 37.73 -4.18 -8.70
CA ASP A 647 37.18 -3.00 -8.00
C ASP A 647 36.05 -2.29 -8.76
N GLU A 648 35.73 -2.74 -9.98
CA GLU A 648 34.72 -2.14 -10.85
C GLU A 648 33.57 -3.09 -11.16
N ILE A 649 33.77 -4.43 -11.04
CA ILE A 649 32.80 -5.45 -11.50
C ILE A 649 32.47 -6.42 -10.37
N VAL A 650 31.18 -6.57 -10.10
CA VAL A 650 30.62 -7.58 -9.17
C VAL A 650 29.56 -8.39 -9.90
N PHE A 651 29.64 -9.71 -9.79
CA PHE A 651 28.54 -10.61 -10.12
C PHE A 651 27.86 -11.07 -8.85
N HIS A 652 26.54 -11.23 -8.90
CA HIS A 652 25.78 -11.86 -7.81
C HIS A 652 24.87 -12.96 -8.34
N LEU A 653 24.60 -13.93 -7.47
CA LEU A 653 23.70 -15.03 -7.71
C LEU A 653 22.89 -15.27 -6.43
N GLN A 654 21.60 -15.51 -6.60
CA GLN A 654 20.70 -15.76 -5.48
C GLN A 654 19.73 -16.90 -5.79
N TYR A 655 19.44 -17.68 -4.77
CA TYR A 655 18.36 -18.65 -4.70
C TYR A 655 17.66 -18.54 -3.36
N GLY A 656 16.31 -18.61 -3.35
CA GLY A 656 15.58 -18.61 -2.09
C GLY A 656 14.17 -19.19 -2.21
N LYS A 657 13.74 -19.80 -1.10
CA LYS A 657 12.32 -20.07 -0.84
C LYS A 657 11.77 -19.09 0.16
N PHE A 658 10.54 -18.69 -0.05
CA PHE A 658 9.85 -17.68 0.75
C PHE A 658 8.41 -18.14 1.01
N ALA A 659 7.88 -17.79 2.17
CA ALA A 659 6.51 -18.06 2.57
C ALA A 659 5.87 -16.82 3.17
N GLN A 660 4.57 -16.66 2.94
CA GLN A 660 3.78 -15.53 3.44
C GLN A 660 2.34 -15.97 3.73
N MET A 661 1.71 -15.38 4.75
CA MET A 661 0.26 -15.49 4.92
C MET A 661 -0.46 -14.98 3.66
N PRO A 662 -1.53 -15.62 3.21
CA PRO A 662 -2.41 -15.05 2.19
C PRO A 662 -3.09 -13.78 2.70
N GLU A 663 -3.80 -13.07 1.83
CA GLU A 663 -4.70 -11.98 2.21
C GLU A 663 -5.84 -12.54 3.08
N LEU A 664 -5.92 -12.11 4.33
CA LEU A 664 -6.80 -12.72 5.32
C LEU A 664 -8.22 -12.12 5.35
N ASP A 665 -8.45 -10.98 4.71
CA ASP A 665 -9.80 -10.41 4.61
C ASP A 665 -10.75 -11.30 3.79
N LEU A 666 -10.21 -12.02 2.82
CA LEU A 666 -10.97 -12.89 1.93
C LEU A 666 -11.56 -14.13 2.66
N PRO A 667 -10.76 -14.94 3.39
CA PRO A 667 -11.29 -16.12 4.07
C PRO A 667 -12.13 -15.78 5.31
N TYR A 668 -11.93 -14.61 5.90
CA TYR A 668 -12.62 -14.24 7.13
C TYR A 668 -14.09 -13.90 6.87
N ALA A 669 -14.95 -14.86 7.08
CA ALA A 669 -16.38 -14.64 7.08
C ALA A 669 -16.92 -14.60 8.52
N ALA A 670 -18.02 -13.89 8.69
CA ALA A 670 -18.81 -13.98 9.90
C ALA A 670 -19.74 -15.20 9.86
N THR A 671 -20.12 -15.71 11.02
CA THR A 671 -21.13 -16.77 11.14
C THR A 671 -22.42 -16.48 10.39
N ARG A 672 -22.77 -15.23 10.21
CA ARG A 672 -23.94 -14.77 9.46
C ARG A 672 -23.93 -15.10 7.99
N TYR A 673 -22.78 -15.07 7.34
CA TYR A 673 -22.65 -15.59 5.99
C TYR A 673 -22.95 -17.06 5.92
N MET A 674 -22.51 -17.83 6.91
CA MET A 674 -22.82 -19.25 7.01
C MET A 674 -24.33 -19.48 7.08
N HIS A 675 -25.10 -18.62 7.77
CA HIS A 675 -26.55 -18.68 7.77
C HIS A 675 -27.16 -18.47 6.39
N LEU A 676 -26.66 -17.53 5.60
CA LEU A 676 -27.14 -17.26 4.26
C LEU A 676 -26.76 -18.39 3.27
N VAL A 677 -25.50 -18.84 3.33
CA VAL A 677 -24.96 -19.89 2.43
C VAL A 677 -25.60 -21.23 2.73
N TRP A 678 -25.51 -21.67 3.97
CA TRP A 678 -25.94 -23.01 4.35
C TRP A 678 -27.46 -23.10 4.57
N GLY A 679 -28.11 -21.99 4.86
CA GLY A 679 -29.57 -21.88 4.97
C GLY A 679 -30.33 -21.95 3.65
N GLY A 680 -29.65 -22.08 2.52
CA GLY A 680 -30.24 -22.29 1.21
C GLY A 680 -31.00 -21.10 0.62
N GLN A 681 -30.74 -19.89 1.08
CA GLN A 681 -31.23 -18.68 0.43
C GLN A 681 -30.53 -18.52 -0.93
N ASN A 682 -31.29 -18.18 -1.97
CA ASN A 682 -30.82 -18.03 -3.36
C ASN A 682 -29.88 -16.82 -3.54
N TYR A 683 -28.82 -16.73 -2.75
CA TYR A 683 -27.80 -15.74 -2.87
C TYR A 683 -26.48 -16.40 -3.24
N THR A 684 -25.71 -15.75 -4.12
CA THR A 684 -24.26 -15.90 -4.15
C THR A 684 -23.71 -15.00 -3.04
N PRO A 685 -23.49 -15.51 -1.83
CA PRO A 685 -22.85 -14.74 -0.78
C PRO A 685 -21.39 -14.56 -1.14
N ASP A 686 -20.73 -13.61 -0.51
CA ASP A 686 -19.29 -13.53 -0.58
C ASP A 686 -18.70 -14.86 -0.08
N PRO A 687 -17.82 -15.48 -0.86
CA PRO A 687 -17.27 -16.78 -0.50
C PRO A 687 -16.41 -16.70 0.76
N MET A 688 -16.32 -17.79 1.47
CA MET A 688 -15.50 -17.98 2.66
C MET A 688 -14.30 -18.85 2.32
N GLY A 689 -13.25 -18.79 3.13
CA GLY A 689 -12.13 -19.73 3.07
C GLY A 689 -12.00 -20.53 4.35
N PHE A 690 -11.50 -21.76 4.22
CA PHE A 690 -11.28 -22.67 5.34
C PHE A 690 -9.91 -23.31 5.23
N ASP A 691 -9.19 -23.38 6.37
CA ASP A 691 -7.91 -24.08 6.54
C ASP A 691 -6.87 -23.73 5.46
N LEU A 692 -6.70 -22.43 5.17
CA LEU A 692 -5.80 -21.97 4.12
C LEU A 692 -4.32 -22.27 4.46
N ASP A 693 -3.54 -22.53 3.43
CA ASP A 693 -2.09 -22.68 3.51
C ASP A 693 -1.35 -21.38 3.18
N PRO A 694 -0.10 -21.20 3.66
CA PRO A 694 0.75 -20.09 3.23
C PRO A 694 1.03 -20.11 1.73
N VAL A 695 1.17 -18.93 1.16
CA VAL A 695 1.62 -18.76 -0.23
C VAL A 695 3.13 -18.95 -0.28
N LEU A 696 3.63 -19.79 -1.20
CA LEU A 696 5.03 -20.16 -1.32
C LEU A 696 5.65 -19.62 -2.60
N THR A 697 6.84 -19.04 -2.52
CA THR A 697 7.60 -18.55 -3.68
C THR A 697 9.01 -19.11 -3.72
N THR A 698 9.44 -19.56 -4.91
CA THR A 698 10.85 -19.88 -5.20
C THR A 698 11.38 -18.86 -6.19
N GLN A 699 12.53 -18.26 -5.86
CA GLN A 699 13.19 -17.25 -6.69
C GLN A 699 14.60 -17.65 -7.06
N TYR A 700 15.01 -17.25 -8.26
CA TYR A 700 16.38 -17.32 -8.79
C TYR A 700 16.75 -15.96 -9.37
N GLU A 701 17.99 -15.55 -9.11
CA GLU A 701 18.51 -14.28 -9.62
C GLU A 701 19.99 -14.43 -9.99
N VAL A 702 20.36 -13.81 -11.10
CA VAL A 702 21.76 -13.63 -11.54
C VAL A 702 21.92 -12.22 -12.01
N GLY A 703 22.90 -11.50 -11.48
CA GLY A 703 23.14 -10.12 -11.85
C GLY A 703 24.60 -9.74 -11.89
N MET A 704 24.84 -8.57 -12.47
CA MET A 704 26.16 -7.96 -12.60
C MET A 704 26.02 -6.45 -12.37
N SER A 705 26.91 -5.90 -11.54
CA SER A 705 27.12 -4.46 -11.40
C SER A 705 28.49 -4.10 -11.98
N TYR A 706 28.56 -3.10 -12.83
CA TYR A 706 29.79 -2.66 -13.50
C TYR A 706 29.91 -1.14 -13.48
N GLN A 707 30.96 -0.64 -12.80
CA GLN A 707 31.37 0.75 -12.83
C GLN A 707 32.29 0.97 -14.05
N PHE A 708 31.71 1.28 -15.21
CA PHE A 708 32.43 1.41 -16.46
C PHE A 708 33.15 2.78 -16.64
N LEU A 709 32.81 3.76 -15.80
CA LEU A 709 33.48 5.03 -15.65
C LEU A 709 33.61 5.39 -14.17
N PRO A 710 34.55 6.23 -13.76
CA PRO A 710 34.67 6.66 -12.37
C PRO A 710 33.34 7.16 -11.79
N ASP A 711 32.52 7.83 -12.60
CA ASP A 711 31.28 8.47 -12.19
C ASP A 711 30.02 7.79 -12.78
N ALA A 712 30.12 6.60 -13.35
CA ALA A 712 28.98 5.92 -13.94
C ALA A 712 29.04 4.40 -13.77
N ALA A 713 27.92 3.81 -13.39
CA ALA A 713 27.77 2.37 -13.22
C ALA A 713 26.45 1.87 -13.84
N ILE A 714 26.46 0.61 -14.30
CA ILE A 714 25.29 -0.12 -14.73
C ILE A 714 25.07 -1.35 -13.85
N ASP A 715 23.82 -1.69 -13.64
CA ASP A 715 23.38 -2.95 -13.04
C ASP A 715 22.48 -3.69 -14.03
N VAL A 716 22.72 -4.96 -14.22
CA VAL A 716 21.89 -5.85 -15.05
C VAL A 716 21.57 -7.09 -14.24
N THR A 717 20.30 -7.41 -14.12
CA THR A 717 19.84 -8.57 -13.36
C THR A 717 18.80 -9.35 -14.14
N ALA A 718 18.99 -10.66 -14.29
CA ALA A 718 17.97 -11.59 -14.78
C ALA A 718 17.39 -12.37 -13.60
N PHE A 719 16.09 -12.58 -13.63
CA PHE A 719 15.37 -13.26 -12.55
C PHE A 719 14.30 -14.21 -13.07
N ALA A 720 14.04 -15.25 -12.29
CA ALA A 720 12.92 -16.17 -12.48
C ALA A 720 12.25 -16.40 -11.12
N LYS A 721 10.93 -16.46 -11.12
CA LYS A 721 10.12 -16.57 -9.93
C LYS A 721 8.95 -17.49 -10.15
N ASN A 722 8.66 -18.34 -9.17
CA ASN A 722 7.54 -19.26 -9.21
C ASN A 722 6.81 -19.22 -7.87
N THR A 723 5.58 -18.75 -7.88
CA THR A 723 4.70 -18.66 -6.70
C THR A 723 3.60 -19.70 -6.83
N THR A 724 3.31 -20.42 -5.76
CA THR A 724 2.30 -21.47 -5.68
C THR A 724 1.43 -21.31 -4.43
N GLY A 725 0.25 -21.87 -4.43
CA GLY A 725 -0.68 -21.78 -3.32
C GLY A 725 -1.31 -20.39 -3.17
N GLN A 726 -1.35 -19.60 -4.23
CA GLN A 726 -2.07 -18.31 -4.20
C GLN A 726 -3.57 -18.59 -4.05
N VAL A 727 -4.22 -17.74 -3.24
CA VAL A 727 -5.65 -17.85 -2.99
C VAL A 727 -6.45 -17.48 -4.25
N VAL A 728 -7.48 -18.28 -4.50
CA VAL A 728 -8.42 -18.08 -5.58
C VAL A 728 -9.79 -18.57 -5.15
N LEU A 729 -10.83 -17.94 -5.66
CA LEU A 729 -12.19 -18.43 -5.54
C LEU A 729 -12.36 -19.67 -6.42
N GLY A 730 -12.75 -20.77 -5.82
CA GLY A 730 -12.92 -22.06 -6.45
C GLY A 730 -14.20 -22.76 -6.02
N VAL A 731 -14.30 -24.03 -6.39
CA VAL A 731 -15.41 -24.91 -6.00
C VAL A 731 -14.86 -25.97 -5.06
N ASN A 732 -15.47 -26.10 -3.89
CA ASN A 732 -15.14 -27.17 -2.95
C ASN A 732 -15.46 -28.54 -3.59
N PRO A 733 -14.45 -29.40 -3.84
CA PRO A 733 -14.65 -30.67 -4.50
C PRO A 733 -15.46 -31.69 -3.67
N ASP A 734 -15.54 -31.48 -2.36
CA ASP A 734 -16.23 -32.38 -1.43
C ASP A 734 -17.75 -32.12 -1.34
N VAL A 735 -18.22 -31.01 -1.92
CA VAL A 735 -19.66 -30.69 -1.99
C VAL A 735 -20.28 -31.29 -3.24
N GLU A 736 -21.27 -32.17 -3.07
CA GLU A 736 -21.95 -32.84 -4.18
C GLU A 736 -22.80 -31.82 -4.98
N LEU A 737 -22.37 -31.56 -6.22
CA LEU A 737 -23.04 -30.67 -7.17
C LEU A 737 -24.24 -31.37 -7.78
N GLY A 738 -25.42 -31.06 -7.36
CA GLY A 738 -26.63 -31.67 -7.93
C GLY A 738 -27.92 -30.89 -7.70
N ASN A 739 -27.82 -29.82 -6.92
CA ASN A 739 -28.96 -28.99 -6.57
C ASN A 739 -28.51 -27.51 -6.66
N THR A 740 -29.34 -26.63 -7.19
CA THR A 740 -29.08 -25.19 -7.31
C THR A 740 -28.72 -24.55 -5.97
N ASN A 741 -29.22 -25.09 -4.86
CA ASN A 741 -28.83 -24.63 -3.52
C ASN A 741 -27.40 -25.06 -3.11
N ASN A 742 -26.82 -26.07 -3.79
CA ASN A 742 -25.48 -26.54 -3.47
C ASN A 742 -24.38 -25.75 -4.19
N ALA A 743 -24.67 -25.01 -5.27
CA ALA A 743 -23.69 -24.22 -5.99
C ALA A 743 -23.15 -23.06 -5.12
N ALA A 744 -24.03 -22.38 -4.38
CA ALA A 744 -23.61 -21.31 -3.45
C ALA A 744 -22.82 -21.86 -2.25
N ARG A 745 -23.09 -23.12 -1.83
CA ARG A 745 -22.38 -23.80 -0.74
C ARG A 745 -21.02 -24.33 -1.15
N SER A 746 -20.77 -24.46 -2.44
CA SER A 746 -19.52 -25.02 -2.97
C SER A 746 -18.46 -23.97 -3.30
N SER A 747 -18.83 -22.70 -3.41
CA SER A 747 -17.86 -21.61 -3.70
C SER A 747 -17.10 -21.24 -2.45
N GLU A 748 -15.77 -21.39 -2.49
CA GLU A 748 -14.90 -21.01 -1.38
C GLU A 748 -13.55 -20.50 -1.86
N TYR A 749 -12.88 -19.70 -1.03
CA TYR A 749 -11.48 -19.36 -1.24
C TYR A 749 -10.58 -20.54 -0.87
N MET A 750 -9.70 -20.90 -1.77
CA MET A 750 -8.77 -22.03 -1.63
C MET A 750 -7.39 -21.70 -2.18
N ASN A 751 -6.36 -22.43 -1.76
CA ASN A 751 -5.01 -22.37 -2.34
C ASN A 751 -4.98 -23.15 -3.68
N GLY A 752 -5.38 -22.52 -4.77
CA GLY A 752 -5.56 -23.19 -6.06
C GLY A 752 -4.81 -22.55 -7.23
N ASP A 753 -4.08 -21.44 -7.01
CA ASP A 753 -3.47 -20.68 -8.10
C ASP A 753 -1.93 -20.63 -8.01
N PHE A 754 -1.33 -20.24 -9.12
CA PHE A 754 0.12 -20.07 -9.24
C PHE A 754 0.47 -18.94 -10.20
N THR A 755 1.67 -18.38 -10.01
CA THR A 755 2.26 -17.37 -10.90
C THR A 755 3.69 -17.73 -11.25
N THR A 756 4.04 -17.66 -12.52
CA THR A 756 5.43 -17.78 -13.00
C THR A 756 5.84 -16.46 -13.65
N VAL A 757 6.99 -15.92 -13.26
CA VAL A 757 7.53 -14.67 -13.79
C VAL A 757 8.97 -14.88 -14.23
N ASN A 758 9.29 -14.39 -15.44
CA ASN A 758 10.67 -14.32 -15.95
C ASN A 758 10.93 -12.89 -16.41
N GLY A 759 12.12 -12.37 -16.15
CA GLY A 759 12.43 -11.03 -16.55
C GLY A 759 13.89 -10.64 -16.42
N PHE A 760 14.17 -9.43 -16.85
CA PHE A 760 15.45 -8.78 -16.60
C PHE A 760 15.28 -7.30 -16.28
N GLU A 761 16.22 -6.77 -15.55
CA GLU A 761 16.28 -5.40 -15.09
C GLU A 761 17.60 -4.77 -15.53
N PHE A 762 17.54 -3.50 -15.88
CA PHE A 762 18.69 -2.67 -16.20
C PHE A 762 18.59 -1.37 -15.42
N THR A 763 19.70 -0.93 -14.81
CA THR A 763 19.80 0.36 -14.15
C THR A 763 21.12 1.03 -14.53
N LEU A 764 21.07 2.30 -14.91
CA LEU A 764 22.22 3.18 -15.07
C LEU A 764 22.17 4.27 -14.02
N ARG A 765 23.28 4.45 -13.29
CA ARG A 765 23.45 5.51 -12.30
C ARG A 765 24.70 6.30 -12.57
N THR A 766 24.60 7.63 -12.47
CA THR A 766 25.77 8.50 -12.54
C THR A 766 25.92 9.32 -11.25
N ARG A 767 27.16 9.63 -10.87
CA ARG A 767 27.41 10.78 -10.03
C ARG A 767 27.13 12.07 -10.82
N ARG A 768 27.27 13.20 -10.21
CA ARG A 768 27.06 14.49 -10.88
C ARG A 768 28.23 14.83 -11.80
N ILE A 769 28.08 14.63 -13.11
CA ILE A 769 29.05 14.91 -14.16
C ILE A 769 28.65 16.23 -14.83
N ASN A 770 29.49 17.23 -14.81
CA ASN A 770 29.21 18.56 -15.41
C ASN A 770 27.83 19.10 -14.99
N ASN A 771 27.53 19.05 -13.68
CA ASN A 771 26.28 19.51 -13.07
C ASN A 771 25.05 18.62 -13.32
N LEU A 772 25.16 17.56 -14.13
CA LEU A 772 24.08 16.63 -14.40
C LEU A 772 24.26 15.31 -13.64
N GLN A 773 23.26 14.89 -12.91
CA GLN A 773 23.13 13.54 -12.37
C GLN A 773 22.01 12.81 -13.11
N SER A 774 22.26 11.56 -13.50
CA SER A 774 21.32 10.77 -14.27
C SER A 774 21.03 9.43 -13.61
N PHE A 775 19.79 9.04 -13.67
CA PHE A 775 19.32 7.71 -13.29
C PHE A 775 18.40 7.18 -14.39
N VAL A 776 18.65 5.96 -14.85
CA VAL A 776 17.81 5.28 -15.85
C VAL A 776 17.50 3.88 -15.33
N SER A 777 16.24 3.50 -15.35
CA SER A 777 15.79 2.15 -15.04
C SER A 777 14.99 1.58 -16.21
N TYR A 778 15.13 0.29 -16.43
CA TYR A 778 14.31 -0.45 -17.39
C TYR A 778 14.07 -1.86 -16.87
N THR A 779 12.85 -2.35 -17.04
CA THR A 779 12.45 -3.71 -16.69
C THR A 779 11.69 -4.33 -17.85
N TYR A 780 12.06 -5.55 -18.18
CA TYR A 780 11.24 -6.47 -18.94
C TYR A 780 10.79 -7.60 -18.02
N SER A 781 9.49 -7.88 -17.97
CA SER A 781 8.94 -9.00 -17.20
C SER A 781 7.73 -9.60 -17.91
N ASP A 782 7.67 -10.94 -17.96
CA ASP A 782 6.53 -11.71 -18.46
C ASP A 782 5.99 -12.54 -17.29
N ALA A 783 4.86 -12.10 -16.73
CA ALA A 783 4.18 -12.80 -15.64
C ALA A 783 2.94 -13.51 -16.16
N ARG A 784 2.84 -14.79 -15.83
CA ARG A 784 1.78 -15.67 -16.26
C ARG A 784 1.24 -16.52 -15.11
N GLY A 785 -0.05 -16.71 -15.07
CA GLY A 785 -0.75 -17.50 -14.07
C GLY A 785 -2.14 -17.87 -14.56
N VAL A 786 -2.96 -18.42 -13.67
CA VAL A 786 -4.34 -18.73 -14.01
C VAL A 786 -5.21 -17.50 -13.74
N ASN A 787 -5.06 -16.87 -12.57
CA ASN A 787 -5.87 -15.74 -12.13
C ASN A 787 -5.02 -14.53 -11.78
N SER A 788 -5.50 -13.36 -12.14
CA SER A 788 -4.82 -12.09 -11.82
C SER A 788 -5.09 -11.61 -10.40
N ASP A 789 -6.22 -11.98 -9.82
CA ASP A 789 -6.61 -11.74 -8.43
C ASP A 789 -7.47 -12.88 -7.89
N PRO A 790 -7.68 -12.97 -6.56
CA PRO A 790 -8.47 -14.04 -5.95
C PRO A 790 -9.90 -14.17 -6.49
N ASN A 791 -10.53 -13.05 -6.89
CA ASN A 791 -11.91 -13.00 -7.36
C ASN A 791 -12.08 -13.18 -8.88
N SER A 792 -11.00 -13.42 -9.62
CA SER A 792 -11.04 -13.54 -11.08
C SER A 792 -12.05 -14.61 -11.58
N ASN A 793 -12.37 -15.59 -10.76
CA ASN A 793 -13.34 -16.63 -11.08
C ASN A 793 -14.79 -16.33 -10.68
N ALA A 794 -15.05 -15.21 -9.98
CA ALA A 794 -16.37 -14.92 -9.42
C ALA A 794 -17.50 -14.96 -10.47
N GLY A 795 -17.26 -14.37 -11.66
CA GLY A 795 -18.23 -14.41 -12.75
C GLY A 795 -18.43 -15.79 -13.40
N ASN A 796 -17.51 -16.74 -13.17
CA ASN A 796 -17.59 -18.11 -13.70
C ASN A 796 -18.31 -19.08 -12.72
N LEU A 797 -18.39 -18.70 -11.45
CA LEU A 797 -19.00 -19.51 -10.38
C LEU A 797 -20.45 -19.13 -10.14
N ASP A 798 -21.14 -18.61 -11.15
CA ASP A 798 -22.56 -18.31 -11.08
C ASP A 798 -23.39 -19.58 -10.73
N GLN A 799 -24.55 -19.36 -10.10
CA GLN A 799 -25.44 -20.38 -9.51
C GLN A 799 -25.79 -21.58 -10.42
N SER A 800 -25.57 -21.49 -11.72
CA SER A 800 -25.80 -22.54 -12.71
C SER A 800 -24.56 -23.38 -13.00
N MET A 801 -23.39 -23.08 -12.47
CA MET A 801 -22.17 -23.77 -12.84
C MET A 801 -22.00 -25.12 -12.14
N LEU A 802 -22.00 -26.15 -12.95
CA LEU A 802 -21.74 -27.55 -12.57
C LEU A 802 -20.27 -27.94 -12.87
N SER A 803 -19.43 -27.00 -13.26
CA SER A 803 -18.06 -27.30 -13.71
C SER A 803 -17.05 -26.35 -13.01
N PRO A 804 -15.89 -26.88 -12.63
CA PRO A 804 -14.82 -26.01 -12.11
C PRO A 804 -14.39 -24.99 -13.17
N PRO A 805 -13.93 -23.79 -12.75
CA PRO A 805 -13.44 -22.77 -13.67
C PRO A 805 -12.31 -23.32 -14.55
N PRO A 806 -12.21 -22.90 -15.82
CA PRO A 806 -11.16 -23.37 -16.71
C PRO A 806 -9.78 -22.89 -16.21
N MET A 807 -8.85 -23.83 -16.04
CA MET A 807 -7.47 -23.58 -15.64
C MET A 807 -6.63 -23.34 -16.91
N MET A 808 -6.44 -22.06 -17.27
CA MET A 808 -5.63 -21.65 -18.41
C MET A 808 -4.50 -20.73 -17.96
N ILE A 809 -3.29 -20.94 -18.45
CA ILE A 809 -2.14 -20.07 -18.16
C ILE A 809 -2.21 -18.85 -19.08
N ASN A 810 -2.42 -17.67 -18.49
CA ASN A 810 -2.64 -16.42 -19.20
C ASN A 810 -1.62 -15.35 -18.76
N PRO A 811 -1.35 -14.32 -19.58
CA PRO A 811 -0.71 -13.10 -19.09
C PRO A 811 -1.58 -12.47 -17.98
N LEU A 812 -0.95 -12.00 -16.91
CA LEU A 812 -1.66 -11.40 -15.78
C LEU A 812 -1.86 -9.90 -16.02
N TYR A 813 -3.07 -9.39 -15.75
CA TYR A 813 -3.49 -8.04 -16.15
C TYR A 813 -2.76 -6.91 -15.39
N TYR A 814 -2.14 -7.18 -14.25
CA TYR A 814 -1.34 -6.20 -13.50
C TYR A 814 0.10 -6.08 -13.99
N THR A 815 0.46 -6.73 -15.09
CA THR A 815 1.83 -6.74 -15.62
C THR A 815 1.98 -5.85 -16.84
N ASN A 816 3.05 -5.04 -16.83
CA ASN A 816 3.51 -4.31 -18.00
C ASN A 816 4.82 -4.97 -18.48
N LYS A 817 4.84 -5.53 -19.68
CA LYS A 817 6.03 -6.24 -20.20
C LYS A 817 7.27 -5.35 -20.28
N HIS A 818 7.07 -4.10 -20.68
CA HIS A 818 8.14 -3.12 -20.81
C HIS A 818 7.84 -1.91 -19.94
N ARG A 819 8.79 -1.55 -19.10
CA ARG A 819 8.69 -0.42 -18.21
C ARG A 819 10.05 0.26 -18.10
N GLY A 820 10.06 1.58 -18.01
CA GLY A 820 11.28 2.32 -17.75
C GLY A 820 11.03 3.69 -17.17
N ALA A 821 12.07 4.21 -16.53
CA ALA A 821 12.10 5.54 -15.96
C ALA A 821 13.45 6.19 -16.19
N VAL A 822 13.44 7.50 -16.38
CA VAL A 822 14.62 8.36 -16.50
C VAL A 822 14.46 9.53 -15.54
N SER A 823 15.45 9.77 -14.67
CA SER A 823 15.52 10.96 -13.85
C SER A 823 16.80 11.73 -14.17
N LEU A 824 16.65 13.00 -14.47
CA LEU A 824 17.74 13.92 -14.78
C LEU A 824 17.70 15.09 -13.81
N ASP A 825 18.71 15.23 -12.95
CA ASP A 825 18.88 16.36 -12.03
C ASP A 825 20.04 17.25 -12.49
N TYR A 826 19.72 18.47 -12.89
CA TYR A 826 20.69 19.46 -13.34
C TYR A 826 20.79 20.64 -12.39
N ARG A 827 21.98 20.95 -11.91
CA ARG A 827 22.28 22.09 -11.05
C ARG A 827 23.04 23.15 -11.82
N PHE A 828 22.40 24.30 -12.02
CA PHE A 828 22.98 25.39 -12.81
C PHE A 828 24.17 26.04 -12.07
N GLY A 829 25.16 26.48 -12.82
CA GLY A 829 26.33 27.18 -12.32
C GLY A 829 26.40 28.64 -12.79
N GLY A 830 27.45 29.38 -12.35
CA GLY A 830 27.67 30.75 -12.77
C GLY A 830 26.59 31.70 -12.24
N LEU A 831 25.99 32.49 -13.13
CA LEU A 831 24.96 33.50 -12.77
C LEU A 831 23.64 32.85 -12.29
N LEU A 832 23.42 31.59 -12.61
CA LEU A 832 22.24 30.81 -12.20
C LEU A 832 22.58 29.84 -11.05
N SER A 833 23.71 30.06 -10.37
CA SER A 833 24.06 29.25 -9.19
C SER A 833 22.94 29.30 -8.16
N GLY A 834 22.55 28.11 -7.66
CA GLY A 834 21.38 27.92 -6.78
C GLY A 834 20.15 27.42 -7.50
N LEU A 835 20.02 27.58 -8.82
CA LEU A 835 18.93 27.01 -9.60
C LEU A 835 19.18 25.52 -9.84
N GLY A 836 18.13 24.71 -9.65
CA GLY A 836 18.09 23.29 -9.94
C GLY A 836 16.86 22.95 -10.78
N ALA A 837 16.97 21.91 -11.61
CA ALA A 837 15.85 21.31 -12.31
C ALA A 837 15.97 19.79 -12.30
N ASN A 838 14.91 19.09 -11.87
CA ASN A 838 14.78 17.64 -11.93
C ASN A 838 13.63 17.28 -12.85
N VAL A 839 13.92 16.47 -13.88
CA VAL A 839 12.95 15.93 -14.81
C VAL A 839 12.87 14.43 -14.62
N GLN A 840 11.67 13.92 -14.44
CA GLN A 840 11.39 12.48 -14.38
C GLN A 840 10.47 12.10 -15.54
N TYR A 841 10.95 11.21 -16.40
CA TYR A 841 10.18 10.61 -17.49
C TYR A 841 9.93 9.14 -17.19
N LYS A 842 8.69 8.68 -17.31
CA LYS A 842 8.28 7.29 -17.13
C LYS A 842 7.51 6.81 -18.35
N PHE A 843 7.67 5.53 -18.65
CA PHE A 843 6.86 4.85 -19.66
C PHE A 843 6.56 3.41 -19.25
N ASN A 844 5.38 2.94 -19.64
CA ASN A 844 4.94 1.54 -19.49
C ASN A 844 4.36 1.06 -20.82
N SER A 845 4.61 -0.18 -21.21
CA SER A 845 3.72 -0.87 -22.14
C SER A 845 2.35 -1.04 -21.45
N GLY A 846 1.28 -1.10 -22.23
CA GLY A 846 -0.02 -1.42 -21.65
C GLY A 846 -0.03 -2.77 -20.93
N HIS A 847 -1.04 -2.98 -20.11
CA HIS A 847 -1.30 -4.28 -19.46
C HIS A 847 -2.21 -5.15 -20.32
N PRO A 848 -2.16 -6.48 -20.17
CA PRO A 848 -3.01 -7.42 -20.92
C PRO A 848 -4.50 -7.22 -20.63
N TYR A 849 -5.33 -7.33 -21.64
CA TYR A 849 -6.78 -7.47 -21.54
C TYR A 849 -7.27 -8.42 -22.66
N THR A 850 -8.56 -8.77 -22.65
CA THR A 850 -9.14 -9.64 -23.66
C THR A 850 -10.34 -8.96 -24.32
N LEU A 851 -10.35 -8.91 -25.65
CA LEU A 851 -11.54 -8.52 -26.38
C LEU A 851 -12.64 -9.58 -26.15
N SER A 852 -13.81 -9.13 -25.74
CA SER A 852 -14.95 -10.01 -25.44
C SER A 852 -16.26 -9.34 -25.80
N ASP A 853 -17.21 -10.11 -26.28
CA ASP A 853 -18.57 -9.63 -26.44
C ASP A 853 -19.17 -9.25 -25.09
N GLY A 854 -19.91 -8.17 -25.06
CA GLY A 854 -20.71 -7.82 -23.91
C GLY A 854 -21.82 -8.85 -23.73
N GLY A 855 -21.82 -9.55 -22.59
CA GLY A 855 -22.80 -10.60 -22.30
C GLY A 855 -24.24 -10.14 -22.46
N MET A 856 -25.15 -11.07 -22.75
CA MET A 856 -26.60 -10.84 -22.76
C MET A 856 -27.06 -10.39 -21.37
N GLY A 857 -27.83 -9.31 -21.31
CA GLY A 857 -28.35 -8.77 -20.04
C GLY A 857 -27.86 -7.39 -19.68
N GLN A 858 -26.99 -6.80 -20.47
CA GLN A 858 -26.66 -5.41 -20.32
C GLN A 858 -27.89 -4.55 -20.63
N ARG A 859 -28.42 -3.95 -19.60
CA ARG A 859 -29.54 -2.99 -19.75
C ARG A 859 -29.00 -1.74 -20.40
N ALA A 860 -29.61 -1.33 -21.48
CA ALA A 860 -29.10 -0.31 -22.39
C ALA A 860 -28.82 1.06 -21.77
N ALA A 861 -29.41 1.39 -20.64
CA ALA A 861 -29.30 2.75 -20.08
C ALA A 861 -27.91 3.07 -19.51
N TYR A 862 -27.21 2.08 -18.99
CA TYR A 862 -25.91 2.29 -18.30
C TYR A 862 -24.97 1.07 -18.44
N ALA A 863 -25.20 0.28 -19.44
CA ALA A 863 -24.50 -0.94 -19.65
C ALA A 863 -23.45 -0.85 -20.76
N GLY A 864 -22.42 -0.11 -20.54
CA GLY A 864 -21.23 -0.22 -21.39
C GLY A 864 -20.63 -1.63 -21.34
N ALA A 865 -19.77 -1.96 -22.27
CA ALA A 865 -19.04 -3.21 -22.24
C ALA A 865 -18.11 -3.24 -21.02
N LEU A 866 -18.31 -4.21 -20.19
CA LEU A 866 -17.68 -4.28 -18.89
C LEU A 866 -16.18 -4.60 -18.96
N LEU A 867 -15.39 -3.94 -18.16
CA LEU A 867 -13.98 -4.27 -17.89
C LEU A 867 -13.85 -5.50 -16.96
N THR A 868 -14.70 -6.51 -17.14
CA THR A 868 -14.68 -7.72 -16.33
C THR A 868 -13.85 -8.83 -16.98
N ASP A 869 -13.54 -9.83 -16.20
CA ASP A 869 -12.80 -11.01 -16.67
C ASP A 869 -13.49 -11.63 -17.88
N ALA A 870 -12.75 -11.73 -18.98
CA ALA A 870 -13.26 -12.27 -20.24
C ALA A 870 -13.69 -13.74 -20.16
N ARG A 871 -13.26 -14.47 -19.14
CA ARG A 871 -13.67 -15.86 -18.91
C ARG A 871 -15.15 -16.02 -18.55
N SER A 872 -15.77 -14.95 -18.02
CA SER A 872 -17.22 -14.89 -17.76
C SER A 872 -18.05 -14.42 -18.95
N ARG A 873 -17.44 -14.22 -20.13
CA ARG A 873 -18.04 -13.70 -21.36
C ARG A 873 -17.58 -14.52 -22.55
N GLU A 874 -18.08 -14.21 -23.74
CA GLU A 874 -17.57 -14.82 -24.98
C GLU A 874 -16.30 -14.06 -25.44
N PRO A 875 -15.09 -14.59 -25.13
CA PRO A 875 -13.85 -13.97 -25.58
C PRO A 875 -13.72 -14.06 -27.10
N GLN A 876 -13.40 -12.94 -27.75
CA GLN A 876 -13.17 -12.86 -29.19
C GLN A 876 -11.74 -13.21 -29.57
N GLU A 877 -10.88 -13.40 -28.60
CA GLU A 877 -9.46 -13.70 -28.75
C GLU A 877 -8.95 -14.56 -27.58
N PRO A 878 -7.76 -15.15 -27.64
CA PRO A 878 -7.14 -15.78 -26.48
C PRO A 878 -7.01 -14.83 -25.31
N ILE A 879 -7.21 -15.36 -24.08
CA ILE A 879 -7.19 -14.57 -22.84
C ILE A 879 -5.86 -13.80 -22.70
N GLY A 880 -5.95 -12.48 -22.47
CA GLY A 880 -4.82 -11.60 -22.30
C GLY A 880 -3.99 -11.35 -23.57
N GLN A 881 -4.55 -11.55 -24.79
CA GLN A 881 -3.83 -11.33 -26.03
C GLN A 881 -3.63 -9.86 -26.34
N SER A 882 -4.64 -9.04 -26.18
CA SER A 882 -4.55 -7.59 -26.40
C SER A 882 -3.90 -6.88 -25.23
N THR A 883 -3.39 -5.66 -25.49
CA THR A 883 -2.79 -4.80 -24.45
C THR A 883 -3.36 -3.40 -24.54
N THR A 884 -3.54 -2.75 -23.40
CA THR A 884 -3.90 -1.33 -23.34
C THR A 884 -2.80 -0.48 -24.01
N PRO A 885 -3.07 0.76 -24.42
CA PRO A 885 -2.06 1.65 -24.99
C PRO A 885 -0.85 1.87 -24.09
N TRP A 886 0.28 2.24 -24.68
CA TRP A 886 1.46 2.69 -23.94
C TRP A 886 1.15 3.96 -23.17
N GLN A 887 1.67 4.03 -21.95
CA GLN A 887 1.53 5.17 -21.05
C GLN A 887 2.87 5.90 -20.92
N THR A 888 2.82 7.22 -20.85
CA THR A 888 3.99 8.06 -20.62
C THR A 888 3.67 9.20 -19.67
N ASN A 889 4.61 9.53 -18.78
CA ASN A 889 4.43 10.63 -17.84
C ASN A 889 5.74 11.40 -17.69
N ILE A 890 5.66 12.73 -17.66
CA ILE A 890 6.79 13.62 -17.38
C ILE A 890 6.45 14.46 -16.14
N ASN A 891 7.28 14.36 -15.11
CA ASN A 891 7.21 15.24 -13.95
C ASN A 891 8.41 16.18 -13.94
N LEU A 892 8.20 17.40 -13.49
CA LEU A 892 9.23 18.45 -13.40
C LEU A 892 9.24 19.05 -12.01
N LYS A 893 10.43 19.18 -11.44
CA LYS A 893 10.70 20.07 -10.30
C LYS A 893 11.70 21.12 -10.71
N VAL A 894 11.45 22.36 -10.34
CA VAL A 894 12.42 23.47 -10.42
C VAL A 894 12.56 24.04 -9.04
N ASP A 895 13.80 24.25 -8.58
CA ASP A 895 14.10 24.82 -7.29
C ASP A 895 15.18 25.88 -7.37
N TYR A 896 15.09 26.90 -6.51
CA TYR A 896 16.11 27.94 -6.37
C TYR A 896 16.51 28.11 -4.92
N ASN A 897 17.78 27.85 -4.64
CA ASN A 897 18.37 27.88 -3.32
C ASN A 897 19.09 29.23 -3.08
N ILE A 898 18.72 29.90 -1.99
CA ILE A 898 19.27 31.19 -1.59
C ILE A 898 19.83 31.08 -0.15
N SER A 899 21.09 31.44 0.04
CA SER A 899 21.66 31.51 1.39
C SER A 899 21.50 32.92 1.95
N VAL A 900 20.84 33.04 3.12
CA VAL A 900 20.61 34.30 3.83
C VAL A 900 21.18 34.18 5.24
N GLY A 901 22.43 34.59 5.43
CA GLY A 901 23.14 34.36 6.69
C GLY A 901 23.32 32.88 6.97
N ASN A 902 22.80 32.41 8.11
CA ASN A 902 22.85 31.00 8.51
C ASN A 902 21.63 30.21 8.02
N TYR A 903 20.72 30.86 7.31
CA TYR A 903 19.50 30.22 6.81
C TYR A 903 19.61 29.88 5.34
N GLY A 904 19.12 28.69 4.96
CA GLY A 904 18.95 28.32 3.57
C GLY A 904 17.47 28.46 3.17
N LEU A 905 17.15 29.37 2.26
CA LEU A 905 15.82 29.51 1.67
C LEU A 905 15.77 28.78 0.33
N THR A 906 14.82 27.88 0.14
CA THR A 906 14.56 27.24 -1.14
C THR A 906 13.15 27.58 -1.59
N VAL A 907 13.00 28.11 -2.81
CA VAL A 907 11.71 28.27 -3.47
C VAL A 907 11.63 27.20 -4.57
N PHE A 908 10.48 26.57 -4.73
CA PHE A 908 10.36 25.46 -5.67
C PHE A 908 8.97 25.38 -6.30
N ALA A 909 8.91 24.76 -7.48
CA ALA A 909 7.69 24.39 -8.17
C ALA A 909 7.77 22.93 -8.60
N TYR A 910 6.64 22.22 -8.49
CA TYR A 910 6.43 20.89 -9.02
C TYR A 910 5.35 20.92 -10.07
N VAL A 911 5.54 20.14 -11.13
CA VAL A 911 4.50 19.85 -12.14
C VAL A 911 4.45 18.35 -12.33
N GLU A 912 3.39 17.73 -11.88
CA GLU A 912 3.10 16.32 -12.17
C GLU A 912 2.33 16.25 -13.49
N ASN A 913 2.62 15.26 -14.32
CA ASN A 913 2.04 15.12 -15.68
C ASN A 913 2.17 16.43 -16.49
N LEU A 914 3.40 16.92 -16.68
CA LEU A 914 3.72 18.20 -17.33
C LEU A 914 3.00 18.39 -18.67
N MET A 915 2.87 17.32 -19.46
CA MET A 915 2.27 17.35 -20.80
C MET A 915 0.74 17.25 -20.75
N ASN A 916 0.14 17.09 -19.59
CA ASN A 916 -1.28 16.79 -19.39
C ASN A 916 -1.74 15.58 -20.23
N THR A 917 -0.90 14.54 -20.29
CA THR A 917 -1.19 13.35 -21.07
C THR A 917 -2.33 12.57 -20.43
N LYS A 918 -3.41 12.37 -21.16
CA LYS A 918 -4.54 11.52 -20.76
C LYS A 918 -4.19 10.06 -21.04
N ASN A 919 -3.37 9.47 -20.17
CA ASN A 919 -2.96 8.07 -20.30
C ASN A 919 -4.16 7.14 -20.09
N VAL A 920 -4.30 6.17 -21.00
CA VAL A 920 -5.33 5.15 -20.89
C VAL A 920 -4.88 4.08 -19.90
N GLU A 921 -5.56 3.96 -18.79
CA GLU A 921 -5.33 2.95 -17.76
C GLU A 921 -6.10 1.66 -18.05
N ASN A 922 -7.36 1.80 -18.49
CA ASN A 922 -8.22 0.68 -18.84
C ASN A 922 -8.97 0.97 -20.14
N VAL A 923 -9.50 -0.09 -20.73
CA VAL A 923 -10.30 -0.02 -21.96
C VAL A 923 -11.59 -0.82 -21.82
N TYR A 924 -12.61 -0.48 -22.59
CA TYR A 924 -13.80 -1.30 -22.69
C TYR A 924 -13.48 -2.60 -23.44
N SER A 925 -13.86 -3.73 -22.87
CA SER A 925 -13.47 -5.03 -23.38
C SER A 925 -14.08 -5.36 -24.76
N ARG A 926 -15.25 -4.79 -25.13
CA ARG A 926 -15.88 -4.99 -26.44
C ARG A 926 -15.12 -4.26 -27.56
N SER A 927 -14.77 -3.01 -27.33
CA SER A 927 -14.17 -2.15 -28.36
C SER A 927 -12.64 -2.12 -28.31
N GLY A 928 -12.04 -2.45 -27.17
CA GLY A 928 -10.62 -2.25 -26.92
C GLY A 928 -10.23 -0.77 -26.84
N ASN A 929 -11.18 0.13 -26.58
CA ASN A 929 -11.03 1.57 -26.58
C ASN A 929 -11.46 2.15 -25.23
N ALA A 930 -10.84 3.24 -24.78
CA ALA A 930 -11.22 3.95 -23.58
C ALA A 930 -12.30 5.02 -23.79
N TYR A 931 -12.58 5.39 -25.04
CA TYR A 931 -13.50 6.47 -25.43
C TYR A 931 -14.81 5.98 -26.04
N ASP A 932 -14.92 4.69 -26.37
CA ASP A 932 -16.07 4.07 -27.01
C ASP A 932 -16.20 2.63 -26.49
N ASP A 933 -17.33 2.32 -25.91
CA ASP A 933 -17.64 0.97 -25.41
C ASP A 933 -18.23 0.04 -26.46
N GLY A 934 -18.41 0.52 -27.68
CA GLY A 934 -18.98 -0.21 -28.80
C GLY A 934 -20.51 -0.34 -28.76
N PHE A 935 -21.21 0.38 -27.86
CA PHE A 935 -22.67 0.31 -27.78
C PHE A 935 -23.36 1.25 -28.78
N LEU A 936 -23.06 2.56 -28.76
CA LEU A 936 -23.66 3.52 -29.67
C LEU A 936 -23.20 3.32 -31.12
N THR A 937 -22.00 2.80 -31.32
CA THR A 937 -21.41 2.54 -32.62
C THR A 937 -21.95 1.27 -33.30
N ASP A 938 -22.60 0.38 -32.53
CA ASP A 938 -23.27 -0.80 -33.06
C ASP A 938 -24.81 -0.59 -33.14
N PRO A 939 -25.37 -0.37 -34.36
CA PRO A 939 -26.80 -0.18 -34.51
C PRO A 939 -27.66 -1.38 -34.05
N ALA A 940 -27.11 -2.59 -34.05
CA ALA A 940 -27.84 -3.74 -33.56
C ALA A 940 -28.11 -3.68 -32.06
N LEU A 941 -27.28 -2.96 -31.32
CA LEU A 941 -27.41 -2.79 -29.87
C LEU A 941 -28.19 -1.52 -29.50
N SER A 942 -27.97 -0.42 -30.23
CA SER A 942 -28.40 0.93 -29.80
C SER A 942 -29.62 1.47 -30.56
N SER A 943 -29.91 1.02 -31.81
CA SER A 943 -30.87 1.68 -32.67
C SER A 943 -32.29 1.75 -32.08
N GLU A 944 -32.77 0.74 -31.39
CA GLU A 944 -34.09 0.69 -30.81
C GLU A 944 -34.26 1.74 -29.69
N ILE A 945 -33.30 1.80 -28.77
CA ILE A 945 -33.38 2.76 -27.66
C ILE A 945 -33.11 4.18 -28.11
N VAL A 946 -32.15 4.39 -29.03
CA VAL A 946 -31.89 5.71 -29.61
C VAL A 946 -33.11 6.22 -30.35
N ALA A 947 -33.82 5.36 -31.09
CA ALA A 947 -35.07 5.75 -31.77
C ALA A 947 -36.20 6.07 -30.79
N ALA A 948 -36.27 5.39 -29.65
CA ALA A 948 -37.29 5.59 -28.63
C ALA A 948 -37.05 6.83 -27.76
N GLN A 949 -35.80 7.17 -27.44
CA GLN A 949 -35.42 8.21 -26.50
C GLN A 949 -34.86 9.49 -27.14
N GLY A 950 -34.48 9.42 -28.43
CA GLY A 950 -33.94 10.56 -29.17
C GLY A 950 -32.52 11.00 -28.82
N ASP A 951 -32.18 12.23 -29.22
CA ASP A 951 -30.82 12.77 -29.11
C ASP A 951 -30.38 12.98 -27.66
N ILE A 952 -31.30 13.20 -26.72
CA ILE A 952 -30.99 13.35 -25.31
C ILE A 952 -30.33 12.08 -24.74
N TYR A 953 -30.81 10.91 -25.13
CA TYR A 953 -30.22 9.64 -24.70
C TYR A 953 -28.78 9.51 -25.21
N THR A 954 -28.54 9.85 -26.48
CA THR A 954 -27.20 9.76 -27.07
C THR A 954 -26.22 10.70 -26.37
N THR A 955 -26.65 11.95 -26.11
CA THR A 955 -25.87 12.96 -25.42
C THR A 955 -25.54 12.52 -23.99
N MET A 956 -26.52 12.04 -23.24
CA MET A 956 -26.34 11.51 -21.90
C MET A 956 -25.40 10.31 -21.91
N TYR A 957 -25.58 9.38 -22.84
CA TYR A 957 -24.71 8.20 -22.94
C TYR A 957 -23.25 8.57 -23.17
N GLN A 958 -22.99 9.52 -24.09
CA GLN A 958 -21.64 9.98 -24.38
C GLN A 958 -20.97 10.64 -23.17
N ASN A 959 -21.67 11.53 -22.50
CA ASN A 959 -21.08 12.31 -21.43
C ASN A 959 -21.04 11.58 -20.09
N VAL A 960 -22.07 10.85 -19.74
CA VAL A 960 -22.14 10.12 -18.48
C VAL A 960 -21.44 8.76 -18.59
N ASN A 961 -21.78 7.98 -19.62
CA ASN A 961 -21.33 6.59 -19.72
C ASN A 961 -19.95 6.42 -20.35
N LEU A 962 -19.59 7.25 -21.34
CA LEU A 962 -18.29 7.13 -22.00
C LEU A 962 -17.21 8.02 -21.37
N ASN A 963 -17.52 9.29 -21.14
CA ASN A 963 -16.53 10.25 -20.64
C ASN A 963 -16.29 10.11 -19.12
N ASN A 964 -17.34 9.85 -18.35
CA ASN A 964 -17.33 9.91 -16.88
C ASN A 964 -17.82 8.62 -16.21
N ARG A 965 -17.73 7.49 -16.87
CA ARG A 965 -18.32 6.22 -16.40
C ARG A 965 -17.88 5.84 -14.98
N GLN A 966 -16.61 5.97 -14.66
CA GLN A 966 -16.06 5.68 -13.35
C GLN A 966 -16.65 6.51 -12.20
N HIS A 967 -17.29 7.63 -12.56
CA HIS A 967 -17.94 8.57 -11.64
C HIS A 967 -19.47 8.41 -11.60
N TYR A 968 -20.02 7.48 -12.39
CA TYR A 968 -21.44 7.23 -12.47
C TYR A 968 -21.87 5.85 -11.97
N THR A 969 -21.07 4.82 -12.13
CA THR A 969 -21.45 3.45 -11.77
C THR A 969 -20.35 2.69 -11.07
N TRP A 970 -20.70 1.95 -10.02
CA TRP A 970 -19.79 1.07 -9.25
C TRP A 970 -19.30 -0.15 -10.03
N ASP A 971 -19.96 -0.52 -11.13
CA ASP A 971 -19.74 -1.81 -11.77
C ASP A 971 -18.31 -2.07 -12.25
N TYR A 972 -17.42 -1.07 -12.16
CA TYR A 972 -16.10 -1.18 -12.75
C TYR A 972 -14.93 -0.78 -11.87
N GLY A 973 -15.12 0.03 -10.83
CA GLY A 973 -14.11 0.35 -9.80
C GLY A 973 -12.72 0.75 -10.31
N ARG A 974 -12.59 1.03 -11.63
CA ARG A 974 -11.29 1.25 -12.29
C ARG A 974 -11.39 2.49 -13.16
N ASP A 975 -10.43 3.37 -12.96
CA ASP A 975 -10.29 4.57 -13.76
C ASP A 975 -9.91 4.20 -15.22
N LEU A 976 -10.56 4.82 -16.18
CA LEU A 976 -10.18 4.68 -17.60
C LEU A 976 -8.92 5.47 -17.91
N PHE A 977 -8.68 6.54 -17.18
CA PHE A 977 -7.59 7.48 -17.42
C PHE A 977 -6.82 7.79 -16.15
N SER A 978 -5.53 8.13 -16.32
CA SER A 978 -4.64 8.56 -15.25
C SER A 978 -5.00 9.95 -14.70
N THR A 979 -4.24 10.38 -13.70
CA THR A 979 -4.35 11.71 -13.09
C THR A 979 -4.00 12.84 -14.07
N PRO A 980 -4.75 13.96 -14.11
CA PRO A 980 -4.43 15.13 -14.92
C PRO A 980 -3.15 15.83 -14.42
N ARG A 981 -2.75 16.91 -15.10
CA ARG A 981 -1.64 17.75 -14.68
C ARG A 981 -1.94 18.45 -13.36
N ILE A 982 -0.95 18.44 -12.45
CA ILE A 982 -1.05 19.08 -11.14
C ILE A 982 0.13 20.02 -10.95
N PHE A 983 -0.13 21.28 -10.64
CA PHE A 983 0.87 22.29 -10.26
C PHE A 983 0.92 22.45 -8.75
N LYS A 984 2.14 22.52 -8.22
CA LYS A 984 2.38 22.85 -6.81
C LYS A 984 3.54 23.84 -6.71
N LEU A 985 3.40 24.82 -5.84
CA LEU A 985 4.41 25.84 -5.53
C LEU A 985 4.72 25.81 -4.04
N GLY A 986 5.95 26.13 -3.67
CA GLY A 986 6.27 26.18 -2.26
C GLY A 986 7.60 26.83 -1.95
N ALA A 987 7.84 26.97 -0.65
CA ALA A 987 9.09 27.46 -0.12
C ALA A 987 9.48 26.67 1.13
N SER A 988 10.78 26.56 1.40
CA SER A 988 11.28 25.95 2.63
C SER A 988 12.45 26.76 3.19
N VAL A 989 12.56 26.77 4.50
CA VAL A 989 13.66 27.40 5.24
C VAL A 989 14.37 26.36 6.07
N ASN A 990 15.67 26.21 5.84
CA ASN A 990 16.58 25.39 6.66
C ASN A 990 17.32 26.28 7.66
N PHE A 991 17.48 25.85 8.91
CA PHE A 991 18.16 26.59 9.98
C PHE A 991 18.98 25.69 10.90
#